data_4c8729274af6f805ba658024a58b5d6d
#
_entry.id   4c8729274af6f805ba658024a58b5d6d
#
_cell.length_a   1.000
_cell.length_b   1.000
_cell.length_c   1.000
_cell.angle_alpha   90.00
_cell.angle_beta   90.00
_cell.angle_gamma   90.00
#
_symmetry.space_group_name_H-M   'P 1'
#
loop_
_entity.id
_entity.type
_entity.pdbx_description
1 polymer ?
#
loop_
_entity_poly.entity_id
_entity_poly.type
_entity_poly.pdbx_seq_one_letter_code
_entity_poly.pdbx_strand_id
1 'polypeptide(L)'
;MGKALRDHYLRIDPRSLGLFRLGLGLVLIFDLLRRFRYIKEFYSNEGVLPNHNHLFNLRATGRVWSLLHAFSTEGESTFAFALILVAYLLFMLGYQTRVFHAISLVALVSLTGRNILLENAGNYAASALLAFTLFLPCGSRFSLDAIRASMAARDEKTDRALNDRPVRAQDELDAQRLPGWSPTSLAAFAVLAQIAIIYLVTALQQKGAWRDGTALYYGLNVERWVSREGAFVRHFSPALLSIWTRALYVAEWGIPALLLVPVGFRFTRVGAAALSAFYALTLGVLFSFGLYAWSLFAASALLLPREVWERIEGAPRASRLYTVIYDADCGVCLWLSRVLKRLDLRHNLTFQGNDDVAELIVAGKAGAVYRVPAPSGLTPELVLGTVVAADRDGHIFTRSRAVSRVIAALPLGWSVAWIMRIPGVSHLLDLIYDAVAKRRQNISVLMGKDACGLTPPHVLDAEDAAAQASGPTTVEEVAPAVRSARLATGFLRELAVGVVFAAMLAQTTAQNQLAYKLAQPRWLAAVAAWPRMMAKWDVLTPEPPKEDELLVVDGQTRDGRSIDTLTGKEPVFEPGAMRGTGLGQLWGDYTARMHDKEWIDFQRAFRDYLAKSGPGWNEKTGDDQITGLDAYWVKQPIPPPGTPRAAEAVTKDKMFSHSRGGKLGLSPATLPLLRPDPNQKR
;
A
#
# COMPACT_ATOMS: atom_id res chain seq x y z
N MET A 1 6.09 -18.07 29.71
CA MET A 1 7.02 -17.80 28.60
C MET A 1 6.47 -18.23 27.24
N GLY A 2 6.00 -19.47 27.05
CA GLY A 2 5.53 -19.96 25.75
C GLY A 2 4.32 -19.22 25.16
N LYS A 3 3.35 -18.76 25.96
CA LYS A 3 2.20 -17.97 25.47
C LYS A 3 2.64 -16.59 24.96
N ALA A 4 3.53 -15.93 25.67
CA ALA A 4 4.03 -14.60 25.26
C ALA A 4 4.87 -14.67 23.98
N LEU A 5 5.72 -15.68 23.84
CA LEU A 5 6.49 -15.95 22.59
C LEU A 5 5.57 -16.22 21.41
N ARG A 6 4.57 -17.08 21.60
CA ARG A 6 3.56 -17.39 20.56
C ARG A 6 2.81 -16.13 20.12
N ASP A 7 2.36 -15.32 21.09
CA ASP A 7 1.58 -14.12 20.78
C ASP A 7 2.46 -13.04 20.14
N HIS A 8 3.75 -13.03 20.43
CA HIS A 8 4.70 -12.09 19.83
C HIS A 8 5.06 -12.45 18.38
N TYR A 9 5.36 -13.72 18.08
CA TYR A 9 5.87 -14.12 16.78
C TYR A 9 4.80 -14.66 15.82
N LEU A 10 3.73 -15.26 16.34
CA LEU A 10 2.74 -15.95 15.54
C LEU A 10 1.39 -15.20 15.46
N ARG A 11 1.32 -13.97 15.97
CA ARG A 11 0.10 -13.15 15.94
C ARG A 11 0.40 -11.71 15.56
N ILE A 12 -0.50 -11.14 14.77
CA ILE A 12 -0.53 -9.71 14.45
C ILE A 12 -1.93 -9.20 14.79
N ASP A 13 -2.01 -8.03 15.44
CA ASP A 13 -3.27 -7.41 15.79
C ASP A 13 -4.12 -7.13 14.54
N PRO A 14 -5.41 -7.48 14.49
CA PRO A 14 -6.27 -7.23 13.34
C PRO A 14 -6.37 -5.77 12.93
N ARG A 15 -6.20 -4.82 13.87
CA ARG A 15 -6.18 -3.38 13.59
C ARG A 15 -4.91 -3.00 12.81
N SER A 16 -3.79 -3.60 13.18
CA SER A 16 -2.52 -3.48 12.47
C SER A 16 -2.61 -4.04 11.03
N LEU A 17 -3.26 -5.19 10.85
CA LEU A 17 -3.54 -5.76 9.54
C LEU A 17 -4.46 -4.86 8.69
N GLY A 18 -5.49 -4.30 9.29
CA GLY A 18 -6.40 -3.36 8.62
C GLY A 18 -5.70 -2.07 8.20
N LEU A 19 -4.87 -1.49 9.08
CA LEU A 19 -4.07 -0.29 8.77
C LEU A 19 -3.05 -0.56 7.67
N PHE A 20 -2.34 -1.69 7.75
CA PHE A 20 -1.41 -2.13 6.71
C PHE A 20 -2.11 -2.26 5.35
N ARG A 21 -3.28 -2.92 5.29
CA ARG A 21 -4.04 -3.07 4.05
C ARG A 21 -4.42 -1.71 3.44
N LEU A 22 -4.90 -0.77 4.27
CA LEU A 22 -5.20 0.60 3.83
C LEU A 22 -3.94 1.29 3.27
N GLY A 23 -2.82 1.23 4.01
CA GLY A 23 -1.56 1.83 3.61
C GLY A 23 -1.00 1.21 2.33
N LEU A 24 -0.91 -0.12 2.26
CA LEU A 24 -0.40 -0.80 1.06
C LEU A 24 -1.33 -0.59 -0.14
N GLY A 25 -2.66 -0.65 0.05
CA GLY A 25 -3.62 -0.36 -1.02
C GLY A 25 -3.45 1.04 -1.59
N LEU A 26 -3.22 2.04 -0.73
CA LEU A 26 -2.92 3.40 -1.15
C LEU A 26 -1.62 3.49 -1.96
N VAL A 27 -0.57 2.81 -1.49
CA VAL A 27 0.73 2.75 -2.19
C VAL A 27 0.59 2.13 -3.58
N LEU A 28 -0.15 1.03 -3.71
CA LEU A 28 -0.41 0.37 -4.99
C LEU A 28 -1.21 1.27 -5.95
N ILE A 29 -2.21 2.00 -5.44
CA ILE A 29 -2.99 2.96 -6.24
C ILE A 29 -2.09 4.08 -6.75
N PHE A 30 -1.27 4.69 -5.90
CA PHE A 30 -0.37 5.77 -6.32
C PHE A 30 0.68 5.29 -7.32
N ASP A 31 1.25 4.09 -7.13
CA ASP A 31 2.18 3.52 -8.10
C ASP A 31 1.52 3.27 -9.45
N LEU A 32 0.29 2.74 -9.45
CA LEU A 32 -0.48 2.53 -10.69
C LEU A 32 -0.79 3.86 -11.39
N LEU A 33 -1.28 4.87 -10.65
CA LEU A 33 -1.59 6.20 -11.21
C LEU A 33 -0.35 6.86 -11.83
N ARG A 34 0.80 6.70 -11.21
CA ARG A 34 2.07 7.17 -11.76
C ARG A 34 2.41 6.46 -13.08
N ARG A 35 2.11 5.16 -13.21
CA ARG A 35 2.35 4.37 -14.41
C ARG A 35 1.37 4.69 -15.55
N PHE A 36 0.17 5.20 -15.26
CA PHE A 36 -0.81 5.61 -16.29
C PHE A 36 -0.21 6.57 -17.33
N ARG A 37 0.66 7.50 -16.89
CA ARG A 37 1.34 8.44 -17.78
C ARG A 37 2.21 7.76 -18.84
N TYR A 38 2.66 6.54 -18.59
CA TYR A 38 3.64 5.83 -19.41
C TYR A 38 3.09 4.53 -20.00
N ILE A 39 1.76 4.43 -20.16
CA ILE A 39 1.14 3.22 -20.71
C ILE A 39 1.63 2.95 -22.13
N LYS A 40 1.67 3.96 -22.97
CA LYS A 40 2.13 3.85 -24.35
C LYS A 40 3.57 3.34 -24.40
N GLU A 41 4.46 3.92 -23.62
CA GLU A 41 5.88 3.63 -23.65
C GLU A 41 6.23 2.26 -23.08
N PHE A 42 5.64 1.87 -21.95
CA PHE A 42 6.09 0.67 -21.22
C PHE A 42 5.11 -0.51 -21.27
N TYR A 43 3.86 -0.30 -21.65
CA TYR A 43 2.81 -1.32 -21.53
C TYR A 43 2.05 -1.59 -22.82
N SER A 44 2.36 -0.89 -23.93
CA SER A 44 1.83 -1.17 -25.26
C SER A 44 2.88 -1.78 -26.19
N ASN A 45 2.44 -2.30 -27.36
CA ASN A 45 3.35 -2.76 -28.41
C ASN A 45 3.97 -1.63 -29.24
N GLU A 46 3.49 -0.40 -29.06
CA GLU A 46 4.05 0.79 -29.69
C GLU A 46 5.25 1.35 -28.89
N GLY A 47 5.46 0.85 -27.67
CA GLY A 47 6.47 1.31 -26.76
C GLY A 47 7.83 0.62 -26.91
N VAL A 48 8.64 0.77 -25.85
CA VAL A 48 10.04 0.32 -25.79
C VAL A 48 10.21 -1.20 -25.82
N LEU A 49 9.18 -1.95 -25.44
CA LEU A 49 9.22 -3.41 -25.35
C LEU A 49 7.92 -4.04 -25.86
N PRO A 50 7.77 -4.21 -27.19
CA PRO A 50 6.66 -4.95 -27.77
C PRO A 50 6.59 -6.39 -27.23
N ASN A 51 5.38 -6.93 -27.05
CA ASN A 51 5.15 -8.29 -26.55
C ASN A 51 5.96 -9.35 -27.30
N HIS A 52 6.05 -9.23 -28.64
CA HIS A 52 6.83 -10.15 -29.45
C HIS A 52 8.30 -10.19 -29.04
N ASN A 53 8.94 -9.04 -28.90
CA ASN A 53 10.34 -8.93 -28.50
C ASN A 53 10.56 -9.40 -27.07
N HIS A 54 9.63 -9.08 -26.17
CA HIS A 54 9.69 -9.53 -24.78
C HIS A 54 9.62 -11.06 -24.69
N LEU A 55 8.62 -11.67 -25.30
CA LEU A 55 8.41 -13.13 -25.23
C LEU A 55 9.52 -13.92 -25.97
N PHE A 56 10.10 -13.35 -27.03
CA PHE A 56 11.22 -13.95 -27.71
C PHE A 56 12.48 -13.97 -26.83
N ASN A 57 12.80 -12.87 -26.17
CA ASN A 57 13.98 -12.73 -25.33
C ASN A 57 13.84 -13.41 -23.96
N LEU A 58 12.61 -13.72 -23.52
CA LEU A 58 12.35 -14.40 -22.23
C LEU A 58 12.98 -15.80 -22.13
N ARG A 59 13.34 -16.44 -23.24
CA ARG A 59 14.04 -17.73 -23.23
C ARG A 59 15.36 -17.66 -22.45
N ALA A 60 16.00 -16.47 -22.43
CA ALA A 60 17.25 -16.22 -21.71
C ALA A 60 17.02 -15.84 -20.23
N THR A 61 15.89 -15.23 -19.87
CA THR A 61 15.66 -14.62 -18.55
C THR A 61 14.76 -15.45 -17.60
N GLY A 62 14.23 -16.59 -18.06
CA GLY A 62 13.44 -17.48 -17.23
C GLY A 62 11.92 -17.24 -17.31
N ARG A 63 11.19 -17.86 -16.37
CA ARG A 63 9.73 -17.92 -16.37
C ARG A 63 9.11 -16.61 -15.89
N VAL A 64 8.75 -15.75 -16.82
CA VAL A 64 7.98 -14.53 -16.55
C VAL A 64 6.61 -14.67 -17.21
N TRP A 65 5.56 -14.31 -16.51
CA TRP A 65 4.22 -14.29 -17.03
C TRP A 65 3.52 -12.97 -16.68
N SER A 66 2.58 -12.56 -17.49
CA SER A 66 1.78 -11.37 -17.27
C SER A 66 0.43 -11.50 -17.98
N LEU A 67 -0.64 -11.18 -17.28
CA LEU A 67 -1.96 -11.03 -17.92
C LEU A 67 -1.97 -9.86 -18.91
N LEU A 68 -1.10 -8.87 -18.72
CA LEU A 68 -0.99 -7.72 -19.60
C LEU A 68 -0.39 -8.04 -20.97
N HIS A 69 0.18 -9.24 -21.17
CA HIS A 69 0.55 -9.69 -22.53
C HIS A 69 -0.66 -9.91 -23.47
N ALA A 70 -1.87 -10.05 -22.89
CA ALA A 70 -3.11 -10.13 -23.69
C ALA A 70 -3.51 -8.79 -24.33
N PHE A 71 -2.93 -7.68 -23.89
CA PHE A 71 -3.25 -6.33 -24.35
C PHE A 71 -2.09 -5.77 -25.18
N SER A 72 -2.40 -5.26 -26.36
CA SER A 72 -1.39 -4.85 -27.35
C SER A 72 -1.39 -3.35 -27.61
N THR A 73 -2.54 -2.72 -27.60
CA THR A 73 -2.70 -1.30 -27.89
C THR A 73 -2.69 -0.44 -26.63
N GLU A 74 -2.46 0.85 -26.78
CA GLU A 74 -2.55 1.82 -25.67
C GLU A 74 -3.94 1.82 -25.03
N GLY A 75 -5.02 1.77 -25.85
CA GLY A 75 -6.41 1.76 -25.36
C GLY A 75 -6.75 0.51 -24.54
N GLU A 76 -6.38 -0.68 -25.04
CA GLU A 76 -6.56 -1.94 -24.32
C GLU A 76 -5.78 -1.95 -22.99
N SER A 77 -4.53 -1.48 -23.01
CA SER A 77 -3.71 -1.38 -21.80
C SER A 77 -4.29 -0.39 -20.81
N THR A 78 -4.84 0.74 -21.26
CA THR A 78 -5.54 1.72 -20.43
C THR A 78 -6.77 1.11 -19.77
N PHE A 79 -7.55 0.33 -20.50
CA PHE A 79 -8.69 -0.40 -19.95
C PHE A 79 -8.25 -1.42 -18.87
N ALA A 80 -7.19 -2.19 -19.12
CA ALA A 80 -6.65 -3.13 -18.14
C ALA A 80 -6.17 -2.40 -16.85
N PHE A 81 -5.52 -1.25 -17.02
CA PHE A 81 -5.11 -0.41 -15.88
C PHE A 81 -6.29 0.12 -15.07
N ALA A 82 -7.39 0.50 -15.73
CA ALA A 82 -8.62 0.89 -15.04
C ALA A 82 -9.22 -0.25 -14.20
N LEU A 83 -9.21 -1.49 -14.73
CA LEU A 83 -9.64 -2.67 -13.98
C LEU A 83 -8.73 -2.94 -12.76
N ILE A 84 -7.42 -2.81 -12.93
CA ILE A 84 -6.45 -2.94 -11.84
C ILE A 84 -6.69 -1.86 -10.78
N LEU A 85 -6.97 -0.62 -11.19
CA LEU A 85 -7.28 0.48 -10.26
C LEU A 85 -8.51 0.16 -9.41
N VAL A 86 -9.58 -0.35 -10.02
CA VAL A 86 -10.79 -0.80 -9.32
C VAL A 86 -10.45 -1.92 -8.33
N ALA A 87 -9.63 -2.90 -8.74
CA ALA A 87 -9.23 -3.99 -7.85
C ALA A 87 -8.44 -3.49 -6.63
N TYR A 88 -7.50 -2.57 -6.82
CA TYR A 88 -6.73 -1.95 -5.74
C TYR A 88 -7.60 -1.10 -4.81
N LEU A 89 -8.58 -0.36 -5.35
CA LEU A 89 -9.56 0.38 -4.56
C LEU A 89 -10.41 -0.56 -3.69
N LEU A 90 -10.91 -1.66 -4.25
CA LEU A 90 -11.71 -2.64 -3.52
C LEU A 90 -10.87 -3.39 -2.48
N PHE A 91 -9.61 -3.69 -2.76
CA PHE A 91 -8.65 -4.20 -1.78
C PHE A 91 -8.43 -3.20 -0.64
N MET A 92 -8.15 -1.94 -0.96
CA MET A 92 -7.94 -0.87 0.02
C MET A 92 -9.17 -0.69 0.92
N LEU A 93 -10.37 -0.65 0.36
CA LEU A 93 -11.62 -0.53 1.11
C LEU A 93 -11.98 -1.81 1.87
N GLY A 94 -11.38 -2.94 1.52
CA GLY A 94 -11.66 -4.24 2.14
C GLY A 94 -13.04 -4.79 1.82
N TYR A 95 -13.41 -4.72 0.55
CA TYR A 95 -14.59 -5.38 -0.01
C TYR A 95 -14.19 -6.74 -0.56
N GLN A 96 -14.87 -7.81 -0.13
CA GLN A 96 -14.44 -9.18 -0.43
C GLN A 96 -12.91 -9.34 -0.32
N THR A 97 -12.38 -8.92 0.81
CA THR A 97 -10.95 -8.64 1.01
C THR A 97 -10.04 -9.74 0.50
N ARG A 98 -10.38 -11.03 0.73
CA ARG A 98 -9.54 -12.15 0.28
C ARG A 98 -9.43 -12.24 -1.25
N VAL A 99 -10.55 -12.00 -1.95
CA VAL A 99 -10.61 -12.05 -3.41
C VAL A 99 -9.79 -10.91 -4.01
N PHE A 100 -10.08 -9.66 -3.60
CA PHE A 100 -9.38 -8.50 -4.13
C PHE A 100 -7.92 -8.40 -3.68
N HIS A 101 -7.56 -9.03 -2.56
CA HIS A 101 -6.17 -9.22 -2.17
C HIS A 101 -5.42 -10.13 -3.16
N ALA A 102 -5.98 -11.29 -3.49
CA ALA A 102 -5.40 -12.21 -4.48
C ALA A 102 -5.31 -11.56 -5.86
N ILE A 103 -6.37 -10.87 -6.30
CA ILE A 103 -6.38 -10.12 -7.56
C ILE A 103 -5.31 -9.02 -7.56
N SER A 104 -5.12 -8.31 -6.44
CA SER A 104 -4.09 -7.27 -6.31
C SER A 104 -2.68 -7.83 -6.42
N LEU A 105 -2.42 -9.02 -5.85
CA LEU A 105 -1.14 -9.70 -6.02
C LEU A 105 -0.92 -10.08 -7.50
N VAL A 106 -1.91 -10.71 -8.14
CA VAL A 106 -1.86 -11.08 -9.57
C VAL A 106 -1.66 -9.85 -10.46
N ALA A 107 -2.33 -8.73 -10.16
CA ALA A 107 -2.19 -7.48 -10.87
C ALA A 107 -0.78 -6.89 -10.75
N LEU A 108 -0.21 -6.84 -9.53
CA LEU A 108 1.16 -6.38 -9.32
C LEU A 108 2.18 -7.24 -10.06
N VAL A 109 2.04 -8.56 -9.99
CA VAL A 109 2.89 -9.51 -10.71
C VAL A 109 2.75 -9.31 -12.23
N SER A 110 1.54 -9.06 -12.72
CA SER A 110 1.29 -8.80 -14.15
C SER A 110 1.90 -7.48 -14.62
N LEU A 111 1.79 -6.40 -13.82
CA LEU A 111 2.44 -5.12 -14.12
C LEU A 111 3.97 -5.27 -14.18
N THR A 112 4.54 -6.00 -13.24
CA THR A 112 5.98 -6.26 -13.18
C THR A 112 6.43 -7.18 -14.33
N GLY A 113 5.69 -8.25 -14.58
CA GLY A 113 6.01 -9.23 -15.63
C GLY A 113 5.82 -8.70 -17.04
N ARG A 114 4.98 -7.66 -17.29
CA ARG A 114 4.83 -7.04 -18.61
C ARG A 114 6.09 -6.32 -19.06
N ASN A 115 6.83 -5.73 -18.12
CA ASN A 115 8.10 -5.09 -18.41
C ASN A 115 9.07 -5.29 -17.25
N ILE A 116 9.86 -6.37 -17.34
CA ILE A 116 10.83 -6.76 -16.29
C ILE A 116 11.98 -5.75 -16.10
N LEU A 117 12.18 -4.87 -17.09
CA LEU A 117 13.20 -3.82 -17.01
C LEU A 117 12.79 -2.69 -16.05
N LEU A 118 11.53 -2.64 -15.63
CA LEU A 118 11.04 -1.71 -14.59
C LEU A 118 11.00 -2.33 -13.19
N GLU A 119 11.38 -3.60 -13.08
CA GLU A 119 11.32 -4.32 -11.80
C GLU A 119 12.42 -3.83 -10.84
N ASN A 120 12.08 -3.64 -9.59
CA ASN A 120 13.02 -3.19 -8.55
C ASN A 120 12.69 -3.81 -7.18
N ALA A 121 13.52 -3.54 -6.17
CA ALA A 121 13.33 -4.06 -4.82
C ALA A 121 11.94 -3.75 -4.23
N GLY A 122 11.30 -2.66 -4.66
CA GLY A 122 9.95 -2.30 -4.24
C GLY A 122 8.88 -3.28 -4.74
N ASN A 123 9.00 -3.75 -5.97
CA ASN A 123 8.12 -4.78 -6.51
C ASN A 123 8.26 -6.09 -5.71
N TYR A 124 9.50 -6.48 -5.37
CA TYR A 124 9.76 -7.69 -4.57
C TYR A 124 9.18 -7.58 -3.16
N ALA A 125 9.38 -6.42 -2.50
CA ALA A 125 8.85 -6.17 -1.17
C ALA A 125 7.32 -6.18 -1.15
N ALA A 126 6.67 -5.46 -2.07
CA ALA A 126 5.21 -5.40 -2.16
C ALA A 126 4.60 -6.78 -2.48
N SER A 127 5.21 -7.54 -3.41
CA SER A 127 4.76 -8.90 -3.76
C SER A 127 4.89 -9.85 -2.56
N ALA A 128 6.01 -9.82 -1.84
CA ALA A 128 6.20 -10.64 -0.65
C ALA A 128 5.21 -10.30 0.47
N LEU A 129 4.98 -9.00 0.73
CA LEU A 129 4.01 -8.52 1.70
C LEU A 129 2.58 -8.97 1.33
N LEU A 130 2.17 -8.81 0.06
CA LEU A 130 0.88 -9.30 -0.42
C LEU A 130 0.77 -10.82 -0.31
N ALA A 131 1.80 -11.57 -0.71
CA ALA A 131 1.77 -13.03 -0.69
C ALA A 131 1.60 -13.58 0.72
N PHE A 132 2.34 -13.12 1.71
CA PHE A 132 2.21 -13.60 3.09
C PHE A 132 0.95 -13.10 3.78
N THR A 133 0.56 -11.84 3.56
CA THR A 133 -0.63 -11.27 4.21
C THR A 133 -1.95 -11.77 3.60
N LEU A 134 -1.93 -12.38 2.41
CA LEU A 134 -3.08 -13.08 1.82
C LEU A 134 -3.63 -14.18 2.75
N PHE A 135 -2.77 -14.82 3.53
CA PHE A 135 -3.14 -15.86 4.48
C PHE A 135 -3.61 -15.31 5.84
N LEU A 136 -3.58 -13.98 6.03
CA LEU A 136 -3.97 -13.30 7.26
C LEU A 136 -5.33 -12.60 7.09
N PRO A 137 -6.08 -12.40 8.18
CA PRO A 137 -7.42 -11.80 8.13
C PRO A 137 -7.36 -10.27 7.98
N CYS A 138 -6.80 -9.77 6.88
CA CYS A 138 -6.65 -8.32 6.62
C CYS A 138 -7.98 -7.56 6.49
N GLY A 139 -9.11 -8.26 6.28
CA GLY A 139 -10.45 -7.69 6.20
C GLY A 139 -11.21 -7.64 7.53
N SER A 140 -10.62 -8.07 8.66
CA SER A 140 -11.33 -8.14 9.93
C SER A 140 -11.51 -6.78 10.63
N ARG A 141 -10.72 -5.77 10.27
CA ARG A 141 -10.84 -4.39 10.81
C ARG A 141 -10.66 -3.36 9.69
N PHE A 142 -11.24 -2.17 9.89
CA PHE A 142 -11.18 -1.03 8.97
C PHE A 142 -11.60 -1.36 7.52
N SER A 143 -12.60 -2.25 7.36
CA SER A 143 -13.02 -2.79 6.06
C SER A 143 -14.54 -2.78 5.90
N LEU A 144 -14.99 -2.79 4.65
CA LEU A 144 -16.40 -2.98 4.33
C LEU A 144 -16.89 -4.38 4.75
N ASP A 145 -16.02 -5.39 4.68
CA ASP A 145 -16.33 -6.75 5.14
C ASP A 145 -16.59 -6.79 6.65
N ALA A 146 -15.80 -6.05 7.45
CA ALA A 146 -16.01 -5.96 8.89
C ALA A 146 -17.34 -5.27 9.24
N ILE A 147 -17.72 -4.24 8.48
CA ILE A 147 -19.00 -3.54 8.63
C ILE A 147 -20.15 -4.50 8.31
N ARG A 148 -20.07 -5.22 7.18
CA ARG A 148 -21.08 -6.20 6.76
C ARG A 148 -21.25 -7.32 7.77
N ALA A 149 -20.14 -7.92 8.22
CA ALA A 149 -20.16 -8.98 9.23
C ALA A 149 -20.78 -8.50 10.54
N SER A 150 -20.53 -7.27 10.94
CA SER A 150 -21.14 -6.67 12.13
C SER A 150 -22.63 -6.45 11.99
N MET A 151 -23.11 -6.07 10.80
CA MET A 151 -24.54 -5.89 10.56
C MET A 151 -25.27 -7.23 10.55
N ALA A 152 -24.75 -8.21 9.81
CA ALA A 152 -25.32 -9.55 9.75
C ALA A 152 -25.43 -10.23 11.14
N ALA A 153 -24.40 -10.04 12.00
CA ALA A 153 -24.45 -10.61 13.35
C ALA A 153 -25.49 -9.97 14.28
N ARG A 154 -26.01 -8.78 13.93
CA ARG A 154 -27.06 -8.09 14.71
C ARG A 154 -28.48 -8.51 14.31
N ASP A 155 -28.68 -8.84 13.04
CA ASP A 155 -29.99 -9.29 12.56
C ASP A 155 -30.40 -10.64 13.16
N GLU A 156 -29.42 -11.40 13.66
CA GLU A 156 -29.66 -12.74 14.25
C GLU A 156 -29.97 -12.74 15.76
N LYS A 157 -29.66 -11.71 16.51
CA LYS A 157 -29.91 -11.66 17.98
C LYS A 157 -30.16 -10.26 18.52
N THR A 158 -31.42 -9.90 18.60
CA THR A 158 -32.00 -8.94 19.56
C THR A 158 -31.24 -7.65 19.86
N ASP A 159 -31.61 -6.58 19.17
CA ASP A 159 -31.24 -5.19 19.48
C ASP A 159 -31.52 -4.76 20.95
N ARG A 160 -32.39 -5.50 21.67
CA ARG A 160 -32.76 -5.22 23.06
C ARG A 160 -31.65 -5.38 24.08
N ALA A 161 -30.88 -6.46 24.03
CA ALA A 161 -29.82 -6.70 25.00
C ALA A 161 -28.61 -5.77 24.80
N LEU A 162 -28.54 -5.10 23.64
CA LEU A 162 -27.43 -4.21 23.28
C LEU A 162 -27.66 -2.76 23.72
N ASN A 163 -28.92 -2.30 23.77
CA ASN A 163 -29.25 -0.94 24.22
C ASN A 163 -29.18 -0.77 25.72
N ASP A 164 -29.46 -1.84 26.49
CA ASP A 164 -29.43 -1.80 27.95
C ASP A 164 -28.02 -2.04 28.57
N ARG A 165 -27.01 -2.37 27.76
CA ARG A 165 -25.66 -2.64 28.24
C ARG A 165 -24.74 -1.42 28.13
N PRO A 166 -23.86 -1.20 29.12
CA PRO A 166 -22.86 -0.17 29.02
C PRO A 166 -21.99 -0.40 27.78
N VAL A 167 -21.64 0.68 27.09
CA VAL A 167 -20.88 0.73 25.81
C VAL A 167 -19.66 -0.22 25.82
N ARG A 168 -19.02 -0.39 26.97
CA ARG A 168 -17.87 -1.30 27.15
C ARG A 168 -18.24 -2.77 26.97
N ALA A 169 -19.42 -3.19 27.46
CA ALA A 169 -19.88 -4.57 27.33
C ALA A 169 -20.36 -4.87 25.88
N GLN A 170 -20.89 -3.89 25.16
CA GLN A 170 -21.23 -4.01 23.75
C GLN A 170 -19.97 -4.21 22.88
N ASP A 171 -18.90 -3.45 23.18
CA ASP A 171 -17.64 -3.54 22.44
C ASP A 171 -16.90 -4.84 22.75
N GLU A 172 -16.97 -5.36 23.98
CA GLU A 172 -16.44 -6.67 24.33
C GLU A 172 -17.19 -7.82 23.62
N LEU A 173 -18.52 -7.72 23.51
CA LEU A 173 -19.32 -8.70 22.75
C LEU A 173 -19.06 -8.62 21.24
N ASP A 174 -18.89 -7.43 20.69
CA ASP A 174 -18.49 -7.21 19.30
C ASP A 174 -17.06 -7.69 19.05
N ALA A 175 -16.17 -7.51 20.03
CA ALA A 175 -14.80 -8.03 19.98
C ALA A 175 -14.74 -9.56 20.15
N GLN A 176 -15.68 -10.18 20.85
CA GLN A 176 -15.79 -11.64 20.94
C GLN A 176 -16.39 -12.28 19.69
N ARG A 177 -17.27 -11.58 18.97
CA ARG A 177 -17.94 -12.07 17.76
C ARG A 177 -17.16 -11.81 16.48
N LEU A 178 -16.39 -10.72 16.42
CA LEU A 178 -15.38 -10.58 15.40
C LEU A 178 -14.24 -11.53 15.76
N PRO A 179 -13.56 -12.16 14.80
CA PRO A 179 -12.30 -12.84 15.07
C PRO A 179 -11.32 -11.79 15.59
N GLY A 180 -11.52 -11.39 16.82
CA GLY A 180 -10.82 -10.27 17.49
C GLY A 180 -9.33 -10.53 17.67
N TRP A 181 -8.93 -11.77 17.38
CA TRP A 181 -7.56 -12.21 17.48
C TRP A 181 -7.16 -12.83 16.15
N SER A 182 -6.11 -12.33 15.55
CA SER A 182 -5.43 -13.07 14.49
C SER A 182 -5.18 -14.49 15.01
N PRO A 183 -5.66 -15.53 14.34
CA PRO A 183 -5.33 -16.89 14.72
C PRO A 183 -3.81 -17.03 14.73
N THR A 184 -3.31 -17.92 15.58
CA THR A 184 -1.90 -18.32 15.54
C THR A 184 -1.61 -18.84 14.14
N SER A 185 -0.68 -18.21 13.41
CA SER A 185 -0.40 -18.53 12.02
C SER A 185 1.08 -18.39 11.69
N LEU A 186 1.61 -19.33 10.94
CA LEU A 186 2.94 -19.22 10.36
C LEU A 186 3.07 -18.02 9.42
N ALA A 187 1.97 -17.57 8.81
CA ALA A 187 1.97 -16.38 7.95
C ALA A 187 2.28 -15.09 8.75
N ALA A 188 1.84 -15.00 10.02
CA ALA A 188 2.21 -13.88 10.88
C ALA A 188 3.72 -13.88 11.16
N PHE A 189 4.30 -15.05 11.45
CA PHE A 189 5.73 -15.20 11.59
C PHE A 189 6.48 -14.88 10.29
N ALA A 190 6.03 -15.44 9.16
CA ALA A 190 6.68 -15.26 7.87
C ALA A 190 6.75 -13.79 7.46
N VAL A 191 5.68 -13.01 7.64
CA VAL A 191 5.70 -11.58 7.30
C VAL A 191 6.59 -10.77 8.23
N LEU A 192 6.60 -11.07 9.54
CA LEU A 192 7.47 -10.40 10.50
C LEU A 192 8.94 -10.74 10.24
N ALA A 193 9.22 -12.02 9.98
CA ALA A 193 10.55 -12.48 9.60
C ALA A 193 11.00 -11.86 8.27
N GLN A 194 10.10 -11.74 7.28
CA GLN A 194 10.40 -11.12 6.01
C GLN A 194 10.80 -9.65 6.16
N ILE A 195 10.09 -8.88 7.01
CA ILE A 195 10.46 -7.50 7.33
C ILE A 195 11.86 -7.47 7.97
N ALA A 196 12.12 -8.34 8.95
CA ALA A 196 13.44 -8.43 9.59
C ALA A 196 14.55 -8.80 8.60
N ILE A 197 14.28 -9.74 7.67
CA ILE A 197 15.22 -10.19 6.65
C ILE A 197 15.59 -9.07 5.68
N ILE A 198 14.64 -8.26 5.23
CA ILE A 198 14.91 -7.13 4.34
C ILE A 198 15.97 -6.22 4.99
N TYR A 199 15.73 -5.76 6.21
CA TYR A 199 16.66 -4.87 6.91
C TYR A 199 17.98 -5.55 7.26
N LEU A 200 17.95 -6.80 7.73
CA LEU A 200 19.15 -7.53 8.10
C LEU A 200 20.08 -7.78 6.90
N VAL A 201 19.50 -8.21 5.78
CA VAL A 201 20.29 -8.51 4.57
C VAL A 201 20.85 -7.23 3.97
N THR A 202 20.10 -6.13 3.97
CA THR A 202 20.61 -4.82 3.56
C THR A 202 21.78 -4.41 4.46
N ALA A 203 21.61 -4.46 5.78
CA ALA A 203 22.64 -4.10 6.75
C ALA A 203 23.93 -4.96 6.64
N LEU A 204 23.77 -6.27 6.41
CA LEU A 204 24.91 -7.20 6.24
C LEU A 204 25.75 -6.91 5.00
N GLN A 205 25.14 -6.36 3.96
CA GLN A 205 25.83 -6.03 2.70
C GLN A 205 26.48 -4.65 2.71
N GLN A 206 26.17 -3.77 3.68
CA GLN A 206 26.69 -2.40 3.75
C GLN A 206 28.20 -2.35 3.99
N LYS A 207 28.88 -1.49 3.22
CA LYS A 207 30.33 -1.28 3.28
C LYS A 207 30.67 0.22 3.23
N GLY A 208 31.95 0.55 3.34
CA GLY A 208 32.55 1.86 3.06
C GLY A 208 31.67 3.06 3.45
N ALA A 209 31.02 3.69 2.49
CA ALA A 209 30.26 4.92 2.67
C ALA A 209 29.20 4.87 3.81
N TRP A 210 28.65 3.71 4.13
CA TRP A 210 27.75 3.54 5.26
C TRP A 210 28.47 3.66 6.60
N ARG A 211 29.62 3.00 6.72
CA ARG A 211 30.45 3.04 7.94
C ARG A 211 31.10 4.41 8.11
N ASP A 212 31.49 5.04 7.01
CA ASP A 212 32.10 6.37 7.00
C ASP A 212 31.08 7.50 7.23
N GLY A 213 29.78 7.17 7.19
CA GLY A 213 28.69 8.14 7.37
C GLY A 213 28.45 9.02 6.14
N THR A 214 28.85 8.60 4.94
CA THR A 214 28.74 9.39 3.70
C THR A 214 27.70 8.82 2.73
N ALA A 215 27.03 7.71 3.07
CA ALA A 215 26.09 7.04 2.15
C ALA A 215 24.92 7.94 1.72
N LEU A 216 24.33 8.67 2.65
CA LEU A 216 23.22 9.59 2.33
C LEU A 216 23.69 10.72 1.40
N TYR A 217 24.90 11.24 1.62
CA TYR A 217 25.47 12.26 0.75
C TYR A 217 25.61 11.76 -0.69
N TYR A 218 26.24 10.61 -0.91
CA TYR A 218 26.40 10.05 -2.25
C TYR A 218 25.04 9.74 -2.89
N GLY A 219 24.12 9.10 -2.16
CA GLY A 219 22.78 8.79 -2.66
C GLY A 219 21.99 10.04 -3.10
N LEU A 220 22.07 11.15 -2.34
CA LEU A 220 21.41 12.42 -2.66
C LEU A 220 22.01 13.14 -3.87
N ASN A 221 23.23 12.78 -4.28
CA ASN A 221 23.88 13.33 -5.46
C ASN A 221 23.68 12.49 -6.73
N VAL A 222 22.94 11.38 -6.65
CA VAL A 222 22.50 10.60 -7.83
C VAL A 222 21.18 11.17 -8.31
N GLU A 223 21.18 11.92 -9.41
CA GLU A 223 20.03 12.71 -9.90
C GLU A 223 18.81 11.84 -10.24
N ARG A 224 19.00 10.62 -10.75
CA ARG A 224 17.90 9.70 -11.08
C ARG A 224 17.11 9.21 -9.86
N TRP A 225 17.69 9.26 -8.66
CA TRP A 225 17.08 8.75 -7.43
C TRP A 225 16.53 9.83 -6.52
N VAL A 226 17.11 11.03 -6.58
CA VAL A 226 16.80 12.10 -5.64
C VAL A 226 15.39 12.67 -5.90
N SER A 227 14.63 12.89 -4.83
CA SER A 227 13.37 13.64 -4.87
C SER A 227 13.61 15.17 -4.89
N ARG A 228 12.54 15.96 -4.96
CA ARG A 228 12.63 17.41 -4.78
C ARG A 228 13.13 17.77 -3.38
N GLU A 229 12.60 17.09 -2.38
CA GLU A 229 12.95 17.25 -0.97
C GLU A 229 14.39 16.80 -0.72
N GLY A 230 14.78 15.67 -1.30
CA GLY A 230 16.15 15.18 -1.25
C GLY A 230 17.14 16.15 -1.87
N ALA A 231 16.75 16.78 -2.96
CA ALA A 231 17.57 17.81 -3.59
C ALA A 231 17.76 19.09 -2.76
N PHE A 232 16.80 19.43 -1.94
CA PHE A 232 16.96 20.49 -0.94
C PHE A 232 17.90 20.01 0.18
N VAL A 233 17.70 18.81 0.69
CA VAL A 233 18.48 18.24 1.80
C VAL A 233 19.95 18.01 1.43
N ARG A 234 20.28 17.73 0.15
CA ARG A 234 21.68 17.55 -0.26
C ARG A 234 22.58 18.76 0.01
N HIS A 235 22.00 19.95 0.15
CA HIS A 235 22.72 21.19 0.49
C HIS A 235 22.99 21.37 1.98
N PHE A 236 22.53 20.44 2.83
CA PHE A 236 22.82 20.47 4.26
C PHE A 236 24.30 20.20 4.52
N SER A 237 24.77 20.61 5.71
CA SER A 237 26.17 20.39 6.07
C SER A 237 26.54 18.90 6.02
N PRO A 238 27.76 18.55 5.57
CA PRO A 238 28.22 17.15 5.55
C PRO A 238 28.13 16.46 6.91
N ALA A 239 28.32 17.21 8.01
CA ALA A 239 28.19 16.66 9.36
C ALA A 239 26.76 16.22 9.67
N LEU A 240 25.75 17.00 9.29
CA LEU A 240 24.34 16.64 9.50
C LEU A 240 23.96 15.43 8.66
N LEU A 241 24.37 15.36 7.39
CA LEU A 241 24.15 14.20 6.52
C LEU A 241 24.85 12.94 7.07
N SER A 242 26.04 13.09 7.68
CA SER A 242 26.75 12.00 8.32
C SER A 242 26.02 11.45 9.55
N ILE A 243 25.51 12.34 10.41
CA ILE A 243 24.68 11.93 11.58
C ILE A 243 23.44 11.19 11.09
N TRP A 244 22.78 11.71 10.06
CA TRP A 244 21.58 11.06 9.49
C TRP A 244 21.88 9.70 8.86
N THR A 245 22.99 9.57 8.10
CA THR A 245 23.47 8.28 7.59
C THR A 245 23.66 7.27 8.70
N ARG A 246 24.34 7.66 9.80
CA ARG A 246 24.55 6.78 10.94
C ARG A 246 23.25 6.39 11.64
N ALA A 247 22.27 7.31 11.71
CA ALA A 247 20.94 6.99 12.25
C ALA A 247 20.22 5.95 11.40
N LEU A 248 20.31 6.04 10.06
CA LEU A 248 19.76 5.02 9.15
C LEU A 248 20.50 3.67 9.30
N TYR A 249 21.81 3.70 9.39
CA TYR A 249 22.63 2.51 9.60
C TYR A 249 22.26 1.79 10.91
N VAL A 250 22.12 2.54 12.00
CA VAL A 250 21.68 1.99 13.30
C VAL A 250 20.24 1.48 13.22
N ALA A 251 19.36 2.14 12.49
CA ALA A 251 17.98 1.68 12.32
C ALA A 251 17.93 0.33 11.59
N GLU A 252 18.70 0.14 10.52
CA GLU A 252 18.72 -1.12 9.77
C GLU A 252 19.20 -2.32 10.62
N TRP A 253 20.18 -2.14 11.51
CA TRP A 253 20.59 -3.16 12.46
C TRP A 253 19.60 -3.30 13.62
N GLY A 254 19.05 -2.18 14.08
CA GLY A 254 18.15 -2.12 15.23
C GLY A 254 16.81 -2.79 14.99
N ILE A 255 16.24 -2.65 13.79
CA ILE A 255 14.93 -3.24 13.47
C ILE A 255 14.92 -4.76 13.60
N PRO A 256 15.79 -5.53 12.92
CA PRO A 256 15.82 -6.98 13.08
C PRO A 256 16.25 -7.41 14.49
N ALA A 257 17.17 -6.70 15.13
CA ALA A 257 17.56 -6.98 16.51
C ALA A 257 16.38 -6.87 17.47
N LEU A 258 15.60 -5.79 17.40
CA LEU A 258 14.41 -5.58 18.22
C LEU A 258 13.29 -6.58 17.92
N LEU A 259 13.15 -7.05 16.68
CA LEU A 259 12.15 -8.06 16.31
C LEU A 259 12.54 -9.46 16.79
N LEU A 260 13.84 -9.79 16.83
CA LEU A 260 14.34 -11.11 17.21
C LEU A 260 14.52 -11.27 18.72
N VAL A 261 14.67 -10.18 19.48
CA VAL A 261 14.88 -10.22 20.95
C VAL A 261 13.61 -10.72 21.66
N PRO A 262 13.68 -11.86 22.39
CA PRO A 262 12.52 -12.47 23.04
C PRO A 262 12.22 -11.90 24.42
N VAL A 263 12.51 -10.62 24.65
CA VAL A 263 12.33 -9.91 25.94
C VAL A 263 11.70 -8.54 25.72
N GLY A 264 10.84 -8.11 26.62
CA GLY A 264 10.22 -6.77 26.54
C GLY A 264 9.32 -6.54 25.33
N PHE A 265 8.69 -7.56 24.80
CA PHE A 265 7.98 -7.69 23.52
C PHE A 265 7.20 -6.46 23.07
N ARG A 266 6.48 -5.77 23.97
CA ARG A 266 5.72 -4.57 23.63
C ARG A 266 6.63 -3.38 23.27
N PHE A 267 7.73 -3.20 24.03
CA PHE A 267 8.67 -2.08 23.79
C PHE A 267 9.52 -2.34 22.55
N THR A 268 10.01 -3.58 22.37
CA THR A 268 10.84 -3.94 21.23
C THR A 268 10.05 -3.85 19.92
N ARG A 269 8.80 -4.29 19.87
CA ARG A 269 7.95 -4.14 18.68
C ARG A 269 7.61 -2.68 18.37
N VAL A 270 7.31 -1.86 19.39
CA VAL A 270 7.08 -0.42 19.19
C VAL A 270 8.34 0.28 18.68
N GLY A 271 9.50 -0.06 19.26
CA GLY A 271 10.79 0.46 18.81
C GLY A 271 11.09 0.07 17.37
N ALA A 272 10.89 -1.21 17.00
CA ALA A 272 11.05 -1.67 15.64
C ALA A 272 10.09 -0.98 14.66
N ALA A 273 8.82 -0.77 15.05
CA ALA A 273 7.84 -0.04 14.24
C ALA A 273 8.26 1.42 14.01
N ALA A 274 8.72 2.10 15.06
CA ALA A 274 9.17 3.49 14.97
C ALA A 274 10.43 3.63 14.10
N LEU A 275 11.43 2.75 14.29
CA LEU A 275 12.64 2.75 13.46
C LEU A 275 12.34 2.41 12.01
N SER A 276 11.46 1.41 11.76
CA SER A 276 11.04 1.03 10.39
C SER A 276 10.28 2.18 9.72
N ALA A 277 9.38 2.86 10.43
CA ALA A 277 8.68 4.02 9.90
C ALA A 277 9.64 5.20 9.63
N PHE A 278 10.58 5.48 10.54
CA PHE A 278 11.60 6.51 10.35
C PHE A 278 12.47 6.23 9.11
N TYR A 279 12.99 5.01 8.99
CA TYR A 279 13.83 4.60 7.87
C TYR A 279 13.07 4.71 6.55
N ALA A 280 11.89 4.09 6.49
CA ALA A 280 11.07 4.07 5.29
C ALA A 280 10.59 5.48 4.88
N LEU A 281 10.21 6.33 5.84
CA LEU A 281 9.82 7.71 5.60
C LEU A 281 11.01 8.53 5.07
N THR A 282 12.20 8.36 5.64
CA THR A 282 13.41 9.02 5.14
C THR A 282 13.68 8.64 3.68
N LEU A 283 13.68 7.34 3.35
CA LEU A 283 13.87 6.90 1.97
C LEU A 283 12.75 7.36 1.04
N GLY A 284 11.50 7.33 1.48
CA GLY A 284 10.34 7.73 0.67
C GLY A 284 10.26 9.22 0.38
N VAL A 285 10.74 10.06 1.31
CA VAL A 285 10.76 11.52 1.15
C VAL A 285 11.98 11.96 0.37
N LEU A 286 13.17 11.43 0.68
CA LEU A 286 14.41 11.90 0.07
C LEU A 286 14.70 11.29 -1.29
N PHE A 287 14.13 10.11 -1.58
CA PHE A 287 14.41 9.36 -2.79
C PHE A 287 13.15 8.92 -3.54
N SER A 288 13.28 8.78 -4.83
CA SER A 288 12.23 8.29 -5.74
C SER A 288 12.33 6.77 -5.94
N PHE A 289 12.37 5.99 -4.84
CA PHE A 289 12.45 4.52 -4.91
C PHE A 289 11.08 3.83 -5.12
N GLY A 290 10.06 4.58 -5.46
CA GLY A 290 8.73 4.03 -5.81
C GLY A 290 8.12 3.20 -4.69
N LEU A 291 7.75 1.96 -5.03
CA LEU A 291 7.09 1.03 -4.10
C LEU A 291 7.93 0.67 -2.87
N TYR A 292 9.27 0.71 -2.95
CA TYR A 292 10.13 0.17 -1.89
C TYR A 292 9.89 0.85 -0.54
N ALA A 293 10.16 2.14 -0.47
CA ALA A 293 10.07 2.89 0.77
C ALA A 293 8.64 2.91 1.33
N TRP A 294 7.65 3.15 0.48
CA TRP A 294 6.25 3.27 0.91
C TRP A 294 5.63 1.93 1.30
N SER A 295 6.04 0.80 0.68
CA SER A 295 5.64 -0.54 1.11
C SER A 295 6.22 -0.89 2.49
N LEU A 296 7.48 -0.53 2.77
CA LEU A 296 8.08 -0.69 4.09
C LEU A 296 7.42 0.22 5.13
N PHE A 297 7.05 1.46 4.75
CA PHE A 297 6.29 2.34 5.62
C PHE A 297 4.93 1.73 5.99
N ALA A 298 4.18 1.22 5.01
CA ALA A 298 2.94 0.50 5.28
C ALA A 298 3.17 -0.75 6.15
N ALA A 299 4.27 -1.49 5.89
CA ALA A 299 4.62 -2.68 6.68
C ALA A 299 4.95 -2.38 8.14
N SER A 300 5.42 -1.16 8.47
CA SER A 300 5.65 -0.75 9.86
C SER A 300 4.40 -0.86 10.73
N ALA A 301 3.21 -0.72 10.12
CA ALA A 301 1.94 -0.91 10.82
C ALA A 301 1.74 -2.35 11.33
N LEU A 302 2.30 -3.37 10.65
CA LEU A 302 2.23 -4.78 11.08
C LEU A 302 3.02 -5.03 12.38
N LEU A 303 3.97 -4.17 12.67
CA LEU A 303 4.82 -4.24 13.86
C LEU A 303 4.13 -3.65 15.10
N LEU A 304 3.02 -2.90 14.94
CA LEU A 304 2.31 -2.29 16.07
C LEU A 304 1.66 -3.37 16.95
N PRO A 305 2.05 -3.48 18.22
CA PRO A 305 1.47 -4.44 19.12
C PRO A 305 0.11 -3.96 19.65
N ARG A 306 -0.66 -4.90 20.25
CA ARG A 306 -1.99 -4.68 20.79
C ARG A 306 -2.05 -3.50 21.78
N GLU A 307 -1.06 -3.36 22.63
CA GLU A 307 -1.00 -2.35 23.70
C GLU A 307 -1.01 -0.92 23.14
N VAL A 308 -0.47 -0.70 21.94
CA VAL A 308 -0.53 0.60 21.25
C VAL A 308 -1.97 0.92 20.89
N TRP A 309 -2.69 -0.06 20.36
CA TRP A 309 -4.09 0.10 19.98
C TRP A 309 -4.98 0.34 21.20
N GLU A 310 -4.76 -0.41 22.28
CA GLU A 310 -5.48 -0.21 23.55
C GLU A 310 -5.26 1.19 24.14
N ARG A 311 -4.06 1.77 23.97
CA ARG A 311 -3.79 3.17 24.34
C ARG A 311 -4.47 4.17 23.40
N ILE A 312 -4.53 3.89 22.10
CA ILE A 312 -5.21 4.73 21.11
C ILE A 312 -6.71 4.70 21.35
N GLU A 313 -7.27 3.52 21.59
CA GLU A 313 -8.67 3.32 21.93
C GLU A 313 -9.04 3.93 23.27
N GLY A 314 -8.20 3.89 24.27
CA GLY A 314 -8.19 4.54 25.57
C GLY A 314 -9.55 4.99 26.16
N ALA A 315 -9.53 5.63 27.32
CA ALA A 315 -10.77 6.20 27.88
C ALA A 315 -11.32 7.34 26.99
N PRO A 316 -12.66 7.43 26.85
CA PRO A 316 -13.29 8.52 26.10
C PRO A 316 -12.81 9.88 26.59
N ARG A 317 -12.54 10.79 25.69
CA ARG A 317 -12.18 12.17 26.07
C ARG A 317 -13.44 12.92 26.52
N ALA A 318 -13.49 13.33 27.78
CA ALA A 318 -14.64 14.04 28.35
C ALA A 318 -15.12 15.21 27.48
N SER A 319 -14.19 15.98 26.89
CA SER A 319 -14.47 17.11 26.00
C SER A 319 -14.98 16.73 24.60
N ARG A 320 -15.08 15.45 24.26
CA ARG A 320 -15.54 14.97 22.95
C ARG A 320 -16.59 13.89 23.05
N LEU A 321 -17.26 13.78 24.18
CA LEU A 321 -18.40 12.89 24.38
C LEU A 321 -19.63 13.51 23.76
N TYR A 322 -20.24 12.81 22.80
CA TYR A 322 -21.50 13.23 22.18
C TYR A 322 -22.51 12.09 22.22
N THR A 323 -23.74 12.43 22.57
CA THR A 323 -24.91 11.58 22.34
C THR A 323 -25.53 12.00 21.01
N VAL A 324 -25.61 11.07 20.06
CA VAL A 324 -26.13 11.28 18.71
C VAL A 324 -27.50 10.65 18.64
N ILE A 325 -28.52 11.47 18.41
CA ILE A 325 -29.89 11.03 18.21
C ILE A 325 -30.14 10.98 16.71
N TYR A 326 -30.43 9.79 16.20
CA TYR A 326 -30.63 9.54 14.79
C TYR A 326 -32.05 9.00 14.53
N ASP A 327 -32.51 9.12 13.31
CA ASP A 327 -33.80 8.59 12.88
C ASP A 327 -33.75 7.05 12.81
N ALA A 328 -34.43 6.38 13.72
CA ALA A 328 -34.45 4.94 13.85
C ALA A 328 -35.23 4.26 12.70
N ASP A 329 -36.22 4.91 12.13
CA ASP A 329 -37.03 4.42 11.02
C ASP A 329 -36.32 4.57 9.65
N CYS A 330 -35.18 5.23 9.62
CA CYS A 330 -34.41 5.43 8.41
C CYS A 330 -33.26 4.40 8.31
N GLY A 331 -33.36 3.42 7.42
CA GLY A 331 -32.35 2.38 7.24
C GLY A 331 -30.96 2.90 6.90
N VAL A 332 -30.84 4.00 6.14
CA VAL A 332 -29.54 4.67 5.86
C VAL A 332 -29.00 5.34 7.10
N CYS A 333 -29.85 5.98 7.92
CA CYS A 333 -29.43 6.64 9.16
C CYS A 333 -28.90 5.61 10.16
N LEU A 334 -29.59 4.50 10.31
CA LEU A 334 -29.14 3.37 11.15
C LEU A 334 -27.82 2.77 10.64
N TRP A 335 -27.69 2.55 9.32
CA TRP A 335 -26.45 2.06 8.72
C TRP A 335 -25.28 3.02 8.97
N LEU A 336 -25.50 4.32 8.76
CA LEU A 336 -24.47 5.35 8.98
C LEU A 336 -24.05 5.41 10.45
N SER A 337 -25.00 5.34 11.38
CA SER A 337 -24.73 5.30 12.83
C SER A 337 -23.86 4.10 13.21
N ARG A 338 -24.15 2.93 12.64
CA ARG A 338 -23.33 1.71 12.81
C ARG A 338 -21.92 1.86 12.25
N VAL A 339 -21.76 2.50 11.08
CA VAL A 339 -20.44 2.79 10.50
C VAL A 339 -19.66 3.76 11.39
N LEU A 340 -20.29 4.86 11.80
CA LEU A 340 -19.65 5.86 12.66
C LEU A 340 -19.24 5.27 14.02
N LYS A 341 -20.08 4.42 14.60
CA LYS A 341 -19.77 3.70 15.85
C LYS A 341 -18.53 2.81 15.71
N ARG A 342 -18.34 2.19 14.54
CA ARG A 342 -17.13 1.38 14.28
C ARG A 342 -15.86 2.17 14.04
N LEU A 343 -16.01 3.38 13.52
CA LEU A 343 -14.89 4.31 13.34
C LEU A 343 -14.52 5.03 14.65
N ASP A 344 -15.42 5.03 15.64
CA ASP A 344 -15.21 5.63 16.94
C ASP A 344 -14.33 4.75 17.84
N LEU A 345 -13.02 4.77 17.60
CA LEU A 345 -12.03 3.98 18.36
C LEU A 345 -11.94 4.37 19.85
N ARG A 346 -12.44 5.54 20.23
CA ARG A 346 -12.35 6.07 21.62
C ARG A 346 -13.66 6.03 22.37
N HIS A 347 -14.70 5.48 21.74
CA HIS A 347 -16.04 5.41 22.33
C HIS A 347 -16.58 6.78 22.76
N ASN A 348 -16.28 7.80 21.97
CA ASN A 348 -16.75 9.17 22.20
C ASN A 348 -18.22 9.37 21.81
N LEU A 349 -18.79 8.47 20.98
CA LEU A 349 -20.12 8.57 20.45
C LEU A 349 -21.07 7.53 21.07
N THR A 350 -22.21 7.97 21.55
CA THR A 350 -23.34 7.14 21.97
C THR A 350 -24.50 7.41 21.01
N PHE A 351 -25.07 6.37 20.42
CA PHE A 351 -26.17 6.51 19.46
C PHE A 351 -27.48 6.06 20.07
N GLN A 352 -28.56 6.82 19.82
CA GLN A 352 -29.91 6.54 20.30
C GLN A 352 -30.93 6.83 19.21
N GLY A 353 -32.00 6.03 19.17
CA GLY A 353 -33.14 6.27 18.29
C GLY A 353 -33.92 7.51 18.71
N ASN A 354 -34.45 8.26 17.72
CA ASN A 354 -35.22 9.46 17.95
C ASN A 354 -36.55 9.16 18.65
N ASP A 355 -37.20 8.03 18.35
CA ASP A 355 -38.50 7.65 18.91
C ASP A 355 -38.39 7.37 20.40
N ASP A 356 -37.40 6.56 20.80
CA ASP A 356 -37.13 6.26 22.21
C ASP A 356 -36.86 7.54 23.02
N VAL A 357 -36.11 8.48 22.42
CA VAL A 357 -35.77 9.75 23.07
C VAL A 357 -36.98 10.66 23.17
N ALA A 358 -37.84 10.72 22.12
CA ALA A 358 -39.05 11.51 22.12
C ALA A 358 -40.02 11.03 23.22
N GLU A 359 -40.23 9.71 23.33
CA GLU A 359 -41.07 9.13 24.40
C GLU A 359 -40.56 9.47 25.80
N LEU A 360 -39.24 9.41 26.01
CA LEU A 360 -38.62 9.73 27.30
C LEU A 360 -38.71 11.23 27.64
N ILE A 361 -38.69 12.12 26.63
CA ILE A 361 -38.92 13.55 26.82
C ILE A 361 -40.37 13.80 27.28
N VAL A 362 -41.35 13.18 26.60
CA VAL A 362 -42.76 13.28 26.95
C VAL A 362 -43.04 12.74 28.35
N ALA A 363 -42.35 11.63 28.73
CA ALA A 363 -42.48 11.04 30.05
C ALA A 363 -41.74 11.80 31.16
N GLY A 364 -41.07 12.92 30.88
CA GLY A 364 -40.27 13.67 31.84
C GLY A 364 -39.01 12.96 32.34
N LYS A 365 -38.61 11.87 31.66
CA LYS A 365 -37.48 11.02 32.01
C LYS A 365 -36.26 11.24 31.08
N ALA A 366 -36.19 12.36 30.39
CA ALA A 366 -35.12 12.66 29.45
C ALA A 366 -33.70 12.55 30.07
N GLY A 367 -33.53 12.80 31.37
CA GLY A 367 -32.28 12.62 32.09
C GLY A 367 -31.80 11.18 32.21
N ALA A 368 -32.67 10.17 32.02
CA ALA A 368 -32.29 8.77 32.07
C ALA A 368 -31.54 8.30 30.80
N VAL A 369 -31.75 9.02 29.69
CA VAL A 369 -31.12 8.74 28.37
C VAL A 369 -29.67 9.20 28.34
N TYR A 370 -29.39 10.26 29.09
CA TYR A 370 -28.09 10.87 29.11
C TYR A 370 -27.35 10.44 30.38
N ARG A 371 -26.13 10.02 30.26
CA ARG A 371 -25.18 9.94 31.39
C ARG A 371 -24.85 11.34 31.95
N VAL A 372 -25.64 12.35 31.58
CA VAL A 372 -25.45 13.78 31.77
C VAL A 372 -26.83 14.41 31.94
N PRO A 373 -27.00 15.54 32.63
CA PRO A 373 -28.27 16.27 32.72
C PRO A 373 -28.89 16.45 31.34
N ALA A 374 -30.19 16.27 31.26
CA ALA A 374 -30.92 16.47 29.99
C ALA A 374 -30.63 17.86 29.42
N PRO A 375 -30.25 18.00 28.13
CA PRO A 375 -29.94 19.29 27.56
C PRO A 375 -31.16 20.19 27.61
N SER A 376 -30.99 21.43 28.06
CA SER A 376 -32.04 22.43 28.03
C SER A 376 -32.39 22.79 26.56
N GLY A 377 -33.65 22.63 26.18
CA GLY A 377 -34.11 22.93 24.80
C GLY A 377 -34.27 21.72 23.89
N LEU A 378 -34.14 20.50 24.39
CA LEU A 378 -34.51 19.30 23.64
C LEU A 378 -36.03 19.13 23.62
N THR A 379 -36.62 19.22 22.45
CA THR A 379 -38.05 19.01 22.25
C THR A 379 -38.32 17.79 21.39
N PRO A 380 -39.46 17.08 21.53
CA PRO A 380 -39.79 15.95 20.67
C PRO A 380 -39.76 16.30 19.19
N GLU A 381 -40.25 17.49 18.82
CA GLU A 381 -40.30 18.01 17.44
C GLU A 381 -38.88 18.14 16.85
N LEU A 382 -37.90 18.62 17.65
CA LEU A 382 -36.54 18.79 17.23
C LEU A 382 -35.89 17.42 16.97
N VAL A 383 -36.12 16.46 17.87
CA VAL A 383 -35.55 15.11 17.80
C VAL A 383 -36.12 14.31 16.64
N LEU A 384 -37.40 14.45 16.33
CA LEU A 384 -38.05 13.79 15.20
C LEU A 384 -37.72 14.48 13.85
N GLY A 385 -37.37 15.78 13.89
CA GLY A 385 -37.16 16.58 12.67
C GLY A 385 -35.75 16.45 12.06
N THR A 386 -34.73 16.28 12.88
CA THR A 386 -33.32 16.33 12.42
C THR A 386 -32.38 15.49 13.29
N VAL A 387 -31.19 15.19 12.76
CA VAL A 387 -30.13 14.58 13.58
C VAL A 387 -29.69 15.59 14.65
N VAL A 388 -29.58 15.10 15.87
CA VAL A 388 -29.14 15.90 17.04
C VAL A 388 -27.89 15.29 17.63
N ALA A 389 -26.89 16.12 17.92
CA ALA A 389 -25.74 15.74 18.72
C ALA A 389 -25.70 16.61 19.98
N ALA A 390 -25.73 16.00 21.16
CA ALA A 390 -25.64 16.68 22.44
C ALA A 390 -24.27 16.40 23.07
N ASP A 391 -23.61 17.43 23.57
CA ASP A 391 -22.35 17.26 24.32
C ASP A 391 -22.63 17.02 25.81
N ARG A 392 -21.56 16.82 26.57
CA ARG A 392 -21.64 16.57 28.01
C ARG A 392 -22.17 17.76 28.80
N ASP A 393 -21.97 18.97 28.29
CA ASP A 393 -22.35 20.22 28.96
C ASP A 393 -23.79 20.62 28.61
N GLY A 394 -24.51 19.81 27.82
CA GLY A 394 -25.89 20.02 27.47
C GLY A 394 -26.12 20.93 26.26
N HIS A 395 -25.05 21.25 25.51
CA HIS A 395 -25.22 22.01 24.26
C HIS A 395 -25.73 21.09 23.15
N ILE A 396 -26.71 21.59 22.40
CA ILE A 396 -27.36 20.87 21.30
C ILE A 396 -26.83 21.40 19.98
N PHE A 397 -26.45 20.47 19.11
CA PHE A 397 -26.01 20.71 17.73
C PHE A 397 -26.98 19.99 16.79
N THR A 398 -27.38 20.64 15.69
CA THR A 398 -28.29 20.08 14.70
C THR A 398 -27.68 20.16 13.30
N ARG A 399 -28.24 19.41 12.33
CA ARG A 399 -27.91 19.45 10.91
C ARG A 399 -26.38 19.26 10.67
N SER A 400 -25.77 20.07 9.79
CA SER A 400 -24.34 20.02 9.45
C SER A 400 -23.43 20.23 10.66
N ARG A 401 -23.86 21.04 11.65
CA ARG A 401 -23.12 21.25 12.88
C ARG A 401 -23.05 19.99 13.73
N ALA A 402 -24.14 19.23 13.82
CA ALA A 402 -24.14 17.92 14.48
C ALA A 402 -23.16 16.96 13.77
N VAL A 403 -23.27 16.86 12.45
CA VAL A 403 -22.38 16.02 11.64
C VAL A 403 -20.90 16.41 11.83
N SER A 404 -20.59 17.70 11.82
CA SER A 404 -19.22 18.20 12.06
C SER A 404 -18.68 17.81 13.44
N ARG A 405 -19.52 17.83 14.49
CA ARG A 405 -19.12 17.42 15.85
C ARG A 405 -18.90 15.92 15.94
N VAL A 406 -19.75 15.12 15.31
CA VAL A 406 -19.62 13.66 15.22
C VAL A 406 -18.34 13.29 14.49
N ILE A 407 -18.05 13.90 13.35
CA ILE A 407 -16.81 13.68 12.61
C ILE A 407 -15.58 14.09 13.44
N ALA A 408 -15.64 15.23 14.14
CA ALA A 408 -14.54 15.69 14.99
C ALA A 408 -14.22 14.74 16.16
N ALA A 409 -15.19 13.95 16.61
CA ALA A 409 -15.03 12.96 17.66
C ALA A 409 -14.29 11.69 17.18
N LEU A 410 -14.30 11.44 15.86
CA LEU A 410 -13.61 10.29 15.24
C LEU A 410 -12.09 10.51 15.17
N PRO A 411 -11.30 9.43 15.07
CA PRO A 411 -9.87 9.53 14.81
C PRO A 411 -9.58 10.31 13.52
N LEU A 412 -8.66 11.27 13.59
CA LEU A 412 -8.32 12.18 12.48
C LEU A 412 -9.50 13.05 11.95
N GLY A 413 -10.72 12.85 12.44
CA GLY A 413 -11.89 13.58 11.98
C GLY A 413 -11.82 15.10 12.21
N TRP A 414 -10.99 15.52 13.16
CA TRP A 414 -10.72 16.94 13.41
C TRP A 414 -10.15 17.66 12.17
N SER A 415 -9.36 16.96 11.35
CA SER A 415 -8.74 17.50 10.14
C SER A 415 -9.75 17.86 9.03
N VAL A 416 -10.93 17.24 9.06
CA VAL A 416 -12.04 17.53 8.12
C VAL A 416 -13.09 18.40 8.77
N ALA A 417 -13.38 18.18 10.04
CA ALA A 417 -14.44 18.87 10.75
C ALA A 417 -14.25 20.39 10.85
N TRP A 418 -13.04 20.92 10.85
CA TRP A 418 -12.80 22.36 10.86
C TRP A 418 -13.22 23.02 9.54
N ILE A 419 -13.00 22.32 8.39
CA ILE A 419 -13.44 22.80 7.07
C ILE A 419 -14.97 22.94 7.05
N MET A 420 -15.67 21.95 7.62
CA MET A 420 -17.15 21.99 7.71
C MET A 420 -17.71 23.14 8.54
N ARG A 421 -16.88 23.77 9.37
CA ARG A 421 -17.24 24.91 10.24
C ARG A 421 -16.99 26.26 9.59
N ILE A 422 -16.33 26.31 8.44
CA ILE A 422 -16.13 27.56 7.71
C ILE A 422 -17.48 28.11 7.28
N PRO A 423 -17.82 29.40 7.50
CA PRO A 423 -19.17 29.95 7.27
C PRO A 423 -19.67 29.63 5.88
N GLY A 424 -19.16 29.83 4.80
CA GLY A 424 -19.70 29.48 3.47
C GLY A 424 -19.91 27.98 3.25
N VAL A 425 -18.97 27.14 3.77
CA VAL A 425 -19.07 25.69 3.65
C VAL A 425 -20.18 25.13 4.52
N SER A 426 -20.35 25.63 5.74
CA SER A 426 -21.41 25.18 6.64
C SER A 426 -22.80 25.41 6.06
N HIS A 427 -23.07 26.56 5.41
CA HIS A 427 -24.35 26.84 4.74
C HIS A 427 -24.59 25.88 3.56
N LEU A 428 -23.59 25.63 2.75
CA LEU A 428 -23.71 24.65 1.65
C LEU A 428 -24.01 23.24 2.20
N LEU A 429 -23.34 22.84 3.28
CA LEU A 429 -23.56 21.53 3.92
C LEU A 429 -24.96 21.44 4.56
N ASP A 430 -25.50 22.53 5.10
CA ASP A 430 -26.87 22.56 5.59
C ASP A 430 -27.88 22.35 4.44
N LEU A 431 -27.68 22.99 3.27
CA LEU A 431 -28.52 22.77 2.08
C LEU A 431 -28.45 21.33 1.58
N ILE A 432 -27.20 20.73 1.54
CA ILE A 432 -27.04 19.34 1.16
C ILE A 432 -27.71 18.42 2.18
N TYR A 433 -27.55 18.70 3.48
CA TYR A 433 -28.20 17.94 4.54
C TYR A 433 -29.72 17.95 4.40
N ASP A 434 -30.33 19.12 4.21
CA ASP A 434 -31.79 19.26 4.05
C ASP A 434 -32.30 18.53 2.78
N ALA A 435 -31.52 18.56 1.69
CA ALA A 435 -31.87 17.84 0.46
C ALA A 435 -31.81 16.31 0.66
N VAL A 436 -30.80 15.80 1.39
CA VAL A 436 -30.71 14.40 1.74
C VAL A 436 -31.77 13.99 2.75
N ALA A 437 -32.03 14.81 3.78
CA ALA A 437 -33.02 14.53 4.81
C ALA A 437 -34.45 14.41 4.21
N LYS A 438 -34.79 15.25 3.24
CA LYS A 438 -36.08 15.16 2.51
C LYS A 438 -36.20 13.89 1.67
N ARG A 439 -35.10 13.30 1.19
CA ARG A 439 -35.10 12.13 0.30
C ARG A 439 -34.62 10.85 0.98
N ARG A 440 -34.38 10.87 2.29
CA ARG A 440 -33.76 9.79 3.05
C ARG A 440 -34.46 8.43 2.88
N GLN A 441 -35.78 8.40 2.85
CA GLN A 441 -36.56 7.18 2.62
C GLN A 441 -36.34 6.61 1.21
N ASN A 442 -36.39 7.46 0.18
CA ASN A 442 -36.10 7.03 -1.19
C ASN A 442 -34.67 6.53 -1.36
N ILE A 443 -33.71 7.17 -0.68
CA ILE A 443 -32.31 6.76 -0.66
C ILE A 443 -32.18 5.40 0.05
N SER A 444 -32.91 5.17 1.15
CA SER A 444 -32.93 3.88 1.86
C SER A 444 -33.41 2.75 0.95
N VAL A 445 -34.51 2.95 0.23
CA VAL A 445 -35.05 1.98 -0.72
C VAL A 445 -34.07 1.72 -1.87
N LEU A 446 -33.49 2.77 -2.46
CA LEU A 446 -32.52 2.66 -3.55
C LEU A 446 -31.26 1.87 -3.13
N MET A 447 -30.86 2.00 -1.87
CA MET A 447 -29.71 1.27 -1.31
C MET A 447 -30.06 -0.14 -0.81
N GLY A 448 -31.30 -0.62 -1.03
CA GLY A 448 -31.77 -1.90 -0.51
C GLY A 448 -31.73 -1.97 1.02
N LYS A 449 -31.91 -0.83 1.68
CA LYS A 449 -31.97 -0.68 3.13
C LYS A 449 -33.41 -0.38 3.48
N ASP A 450 -34.23 -1.41 3.63
CA ASP A 450 -35.62 -1.20 3.99
C ASP A 450 -35.71 -0.39 5.27
N ALA A 451 -36.39 0.75 5.15
CA ALA A 451 -36.87 1.50 6.27
C ALA A 451 -38.00 0.64 6.79
N CYS A 452 -37.84 -0.06 7.87
CA CYS A 452 -38.98 -0.59 8.55
C CYS A 452 -38.66 -1.21 9.87
N GLY A 453 -39.30 -0.62 10.81
CA GLY A 453 -40.04 -1.35 11.79
C GLY A 453 -39.21 -2.46 12.41
N LEU A 454 -38.21 -2.06 13.15
CA LEU A 454 -37.93 -2.87 14.34
C LEU A 454 -39.26 -2.91 15.06
N THR A 455 -39.90 -4.09 15.03
CA THR A 455 -41.11 -4.36 15.82
C THR A 455 -40.85 -3.83 17.23
N PRO A 456 -41.71 -2.99 17.78
CA PRO A 456 -41.48 -2.41 19.08
C PRO A 456 -41.10 -3.49 20.08
N PRO A 457 -40.20 -3.21 21.01
CA PRO A 457 -39.67 -4.22 21.93
C PRO A 457 -40.69 -4.98 22.76
N HIS A 458 -41.91 -4.63 22.84
CA HIS A 458 -42.89 -5.19 23.76
C HIS A 458 -43.82 -6.25 23.15
N VAL A 459 -43.57 -6.70 21.93
CA VAL A 459 -44.33 -7.82 21.34
C VAL A 459 -43.39 -8.98 21.01
N LEU A 460 -42.61 -9.40 21.99
CA LEU A 460 -42.29 -10.84 22.10
C LEU A 460 -43.39 -11.43 22.93
N ASP A 461 -44.20 -12.27 22.33
CA ASP A 461 -45.18 -13.04 23.04
C ASP A 461 -44.49 -13.81 24.17
N ALA A 462 -45.17 -13.91 25.32
CA ALA A 462 -44.63 -14.57 26.50
C ALA A 462 -44.21 -16.06 26.22
N GLU A 463 -44.70 -16.62 25.13
CA GLU A 463 -44.32 -17.95 24.62
C GLU A 463 -42.92 -17.99 24.07
N ASP A 464 -42.44 -16.95 23.34
CA ASP A 464 -41.06 -16.87 22.83
C ASP A 464 -40.05 -16.66 23.95
N ALA A 465 -40.39 -15.90 24.97
CA ALA A 465 -39.56 -15.71 26.16
C ALA A 465 -39.43 -16.99 27.00
N ALA A 466 -40.52 -17.80 27.09
CA ALA A 466 -40.51 -19.08 27.77
C ALA A 466 -39.71 -20.14 26.98
N ALA A 467 -39.81 -20.15 25.65
CA ALA A 467 -39.04 -21.03 24.78
C ALA A 467 -37.54 -20.75 24.80
N GLN A 468 -37.15 -19.48 24.98
CA GLN A 468 -35.74 -19.09 25.12
C GLN A 468 -35.15 -19.34 26.51
N ALA A 469 -35.98 -19.38 27.55
CA ALA A 469 -35.56 -19.69 28.93
C ALA A 469 -35.37 -21.20 29.19
N SER A 470 -35.95 -22.07 28.38
CA SER A 470 -35.98 -23.53 28.59
C SER A 470 -35.13 -24.35 27.61
N GLY A 471 -34.45 -23.69 26.66
CA GLY A 471 -33.58 -24.41 25.72
C GLY A 471 -32.18 -24.61 26.30
N PRO A 472 -31.65 -25.84 26.37
CA PRO A 472 -30.23 -26.01 26.55
C PRO A 472 -29.52 -25.37 25.37
N THR A 473 -28.46 -24.60 25.66
CA THR A 473 -27.46 -24.24 24.69
C THR A 473 -26.83 -25.49 24.13
N THR A 474 -27.51 -26.15 23.20
CA THR A 474 -26.88 -27.19 22.38
C THR A 474 -25.79 -26.45 21.61
N VAL A 475 -24.56 -26.59 22.08
CA VAL A 475 -23.38 -26.38 21.26
C VAL A 475 -23.64 -27.26 20.05
N GLU A 476 -23.97 -26.66 18.90
CA GLU A 476 -24.13 -27.38 17.65
C GLU A 476 -22.83 -28.16 17.44
N GLU A 477 -22.86 -29.47 17.71
CA GLU A 477 -21.74 -30.35 17.48
C GLU A 477 -21.46 -30.31 15.99
N VAL A 478 -20.47 -29.49 15.61
CA VAL A 478 -20.02 -29.40 14.22
C VAL A 478 -19.67 -30.81 13.77
N ALA A 479 -20.40 -31.32 12.78
CA ALA A 479 -20.25 -32.67 12.26
C ALA A 479 -18.76 -33.05 12.11
N PRO A 480 -18.34 -34.24 12.53
CA PRO A 480 -16.93 -34.66 12.53
C PRO A 480 -16.23 -34.42 11.18
N ALA A 481 -16.96 -34.60 10.07
CA ALA A 481 -16.47 -34.37 8.74
C ALA A 481 -16.13 -32.85 8.48
N VAL A 482 -16.92 -31.93 9.00
CA VAL A 482 -16.68 -30.49 8.88
C VAL A 482 -15.49 -30.06 9.75
N ARG A 483 -15.36 -30.69 10.92
CA ARG A 483 -14.21 -30.44 11.82
C ARG A 483 -12.91 -30.93 11.19
N SER A 484 -12.89 -32.13 10.61
CA SER A 484 -11.72 -32.69 9.93
C SER A 484 -11.36 -31.89 8.68
N ALA A 485 -12.35 -31.44 7.88
CA ALA A 485 -12.12 -30.58 6.73
C ALA A 485 -11.50 -29.21 7.13
N ARG A 486 -11.97 -28.60 8.23
CA ARG A 486 -11.39 -27.36 8.76
C ARG A 486 -9.95 -27.54 9.25
N LEU A 487 -9.65 -28.67 9.87
CA LEU A 487 -8.27 -28.98 10.29
C LEU A 487 -7.35 -29.21 9.09
N ALA A 488 -7.82 -29.96 8.08
CA ALA A 488 -7.06 -30.22 6.85
C ALA A 488 -6.78 -28.93 6.07
N THR A 489 -7.78 -28.07 5.89
CA THR A 489 -7.59 -26.76 5.21
C THR A 489 -6.67 -25.84 6.01
N GLY A 490 -6.73 -25.86 7.33
CA GLY A 490 -5.79 -25.14 8.19
C GLY A 490 -4.36 -25.63 8.01
N PHE A 491 -4.15 -26.95 8.03
CA PHE A 491 -2.83 -27.55 7.83
C PHE A 491 -2.25 -27.25 6.43
N LEU A 492 -3.06 -27.40 5.38
CA LEU A 492 -2.63 -27.08 4.01
C LEU A 492 -2.23 -25.60 3.85
N ARG A 493 -2.96 -24.70 4.50
CA ARG A 493 -2.62 -23.28 4.53
C ARG A 493 -1.24 -23.05 5.17
N GLU A 494 -1.01 -23.60 6.37
CA GLU A 494 0.27 -23.43 7.07
C GLU A 494 1.43 -24.06 6.28
N LEU A 495 1.20 -25.21 5.63
CA LEU A 495 2.17 -25.87 4.74
C LEU A 495 2.50 -25.00 3.54
N ALA A 496 1.49 -24.42 2.87
CA ALA A 496 1.70 -23.52 1.75
C ALA A 496 2.53 -22.28 2.15
N VAL A 497 2.22 -21.68 3.30
CA VAL A 497 3.01 -20.57 3.86
C VAL A 497 4.45 -20.99 4.13
N GLY A 498 4.66 -22.17 4.71
CA GLY A 498 6.00 -22.72 4.98
C GLY A 498 6.83 -22.90 3.72
N VAL A 499 6.22 -23.42 2.65
CA VAL A 499 6.86 -23.57 1.33
C VAL A 499 7.23 -22.23 0.72
N VAL A 500 6.31 -21.26 0.72
CA VAL A 500 6.55 -19.90 0.21
C VAL A 500 7.66 -19.21 1.01
N PHE A 501 7.67 -19.36 2.33
CA PHE A 501 8.70 -18.78 3.19
C PHE A 501 10.08 -19.42 2.94
N ALA A 502 10.16 -20.75 2.81
CA ALA A 502 11.38 -21.45 2.47
C ALA A 502 11.92 -21.03 1.08
N ALA A 503 11.02 -20.88 0.09
CA ALA A 503 11.37 -20.37 -1.23
C ALA A 503 11.96 -18.95 -1.17
N MET A 504 11.36 -18.07 -0.37
CA MET A 504 11.80 -16.69 -0.18
C MET A 504 13.16 -16.64 0.52
N LEU A 505 13.40 -17.47 1.54
CA LEU A 505 14.71 -17.58 2.20
C LEU A 505 15.80 -18.05 1.23
N ALA A 506 15.54 -19.12 0.48
CA ALA A 506 16.46 -19.63 -0.51
C ALA A 506 16.77 -18.58 -1.59
N GLN A 507 15.73 -17.88 -2.08
CA GLN A 507 15.88 -16.80 -3.05
C GLN A 507 16.69 -15.63 -2.48
N THR A 508 16.45 -15.24 -1.23
CA THR A 508 17.20 -14.18 -0.55
C THR A 508 18.70 -14.51 -0.48
N THR A 509 19.04 -15.73 -0.09
CA THR A 509 20.45 -16.12 -0.03
C THR A 509 21.09 -16.26 -1.41
N ALA A 510 20.33 -16.65 -2.44
CA ALA A 510 20.83 -16.77 -3.80
C ALA A 510 21.12 -15.40 -4.46
N GLN A 511 20.25 -14.42 -4.25
CA GLN A 511 20.30 -13.13 -4.95
C GLN A 511 21.17 -12.06 -4.28
N ASN A 512 21.50 -12.22 -3.00
CA ASN A 512 22.27 -11.22 -2.24
C ASN A 512 23.69 -11.73 -1.96
N GLN A 513 24.64 -10.83 -1.72
CA GLN A 513 26.04 -11.13 -1.45
C GLN A 513 26.24 -11.66 -0.02
N LEU A 514 25.60 -12.78 0.31
CA LEU A 514 25.73 -13.44 1.60
C LEU A 514 26.76 -14.57 1.52
N ALA A 515 27.47 -14.79 2.62
CA ALA A 515 28.52 -15.84 2.72
C ALA A 515 27.96 -17.26 2.57
N TYR A 516 26.70 -17.46 3.00
CA TYR A 516 26.02 -18.76 2.92
C TYR A 516 24.89 -18.73 1.89
N LYS A 517 24.82 -19.76 1.05
CA LYS A 517 23.77 -19.96 0.05
C LYS A 517 22.95 -21.20 0.39
N LEU A 518 21.64 -21.05 0.50
CA LEU A 518 20.74 -22.19 0.64
C LEU A 518 20.55 -22.91 -0.69
N ALA A 519 20.41 -24.22 -0.65
CA ALA A 519 20.06 -25.00 -1.83
C ALA A 519 18.70 -24.57 -2.37
N GLN A 520 18.63 -24.28 -3.67
CA GLN A 520 17.42 -23.82 -4.34
C GLN A 520 17.06 -24.76 -5.50
N PRO A 521 16.38 -25.90 -5.22
CA PRO A 521 15.90 -26.77 -6.29
C PRO A 521 14.93 -26.01 -7.21
N ARG A 522 14.85 -26.42 -8.48
CA ARG A 522 14.09 -25.71 -9.53
C ARG A 522 12.63 -25.45 -9.18
N TRP A 523 11.96 -26.40 -8.49
CA TRP A 523 10.59 -26.22 -8.08
C TRP A 523 10.44 -25.13 -7.00
N LEU A 524 11.38 -25.04 -6.05
CA LEU A 524 11.39 -24.03 -5.00
C LEU A 524 11.69 -22.65 -5.58
N ALA A 525 12.62 -22.55 -6.54
CA ALA A 525 12.87 -21.34 -7.28
C ALA A 525 11.61 -20.85 -8.04
N ALA A 526 10.84 -21.77 -8.62
CA ALA A 526 9.60 -21.44 -9.31
C ALA A 526 8.54 -20.86 -8.36
N VAL A 527 8.44 -21.31 -7.11
CA VAL A 527 7.53 -20.78 -6.09
C VAL A 527 7.83 -19.30 -5.78
N ALA A 528 9.09 -18.90 -5.73
CA ALA A 528 9.48 -17.50 -5.53
C ALA A 528 9.35 -16.67 -6.81
N ALA A 529 9.68 -17.25 -7.98
CA ALA A 529 9.69 -16.57 -9.26
C ALA A 529 8.28 -16.22 -9.74
N TRP A 530 7.30 -17.10 -9.51
CA TRP A 530 5.92 -16.89 -9.97
C TRP A 530 5.29 -15.58 -9.43
N PRO A 531 5.33 -15.29 -8.10
CA PRO A 531 4.82 -14.03 -7.57
C PRO A 531 5.85 -12.89 -7.65
N ARG A 532 6.94 -13.05 -8.39
CA ARG A 532 8.02 -12.07 -8.53
C ARG A 532 8.68 -11.68 -7.20
N MET A 533 8.82 -12.61 -6.26
CA MET A 533 9.53 -12.42 -5.00
C MET A 533 11.02 -12.70 -5.20
N MET A 534 11.69 -11.90 -6.03
CA MET A 534 13.10 -12.14 -6.41
C MET A 534 14.09 -11.82 -5.29
N ALA A 535 13.67 -11.14 -4.23
CA ALA A 535 14.40 -10.95 -2.97
C ALA A 535 15.81 -10.35 -3.10
N LYS A 536 16.03 -9.51 -4.10
CA LYS A 536 17.26 -8.74 -4.25
C LYS A 536 17.13 -7.43 -3.45
N TRP A 537 17.89 -7.33 -2.34
CA TRP A 537 17.83 -6.22 -1.39
C TRP A 537 19.09 -5.36 -1.51
N ASP A 538 19.21 -4.66 -2.64
CA ASP A 538 20.41 -3.89 -3.01
C ASP A 538 20.19 -2.39 -3.08
N VAL A 539 19.14 -1.87 -2.45
CA VAL A 539 18.85 -0.43 -2.41
C VAL A 539 19.96 0.28 -1.60
N LEU A 540 20.73 1.14 -2.26
CA LEU A 540 21.91 1.83 -1.71
C LEU A 540 22.98 0.89 -1.12
N THR A 541 22.97 -0.40 -1.47
CA THR A 541 23.95 -1.39 -0.98
C THR A 541 24.65 -2.11 -2.13
N PRO A 542 25.90 -2.52 -1.94
CA PRO A 542 26.74 -2.42 -0.73
C PRO A 542 27.16 -0.99 -0.39
N GLU A 543 27.25 -0.12 -1.38
CA GLU A 543 27.48 1.33 -1.29
C GLU A 543 26.63 2.05 -2.32
N PRO A 544 26.15 3.27 -2.05
CA PRO A 544 25.55 4.09 -3.07
C PRO A 544 26.58 4.38 -4.18
N PRO A 545 26.14 4.54 -5.43
CA PRO A 545 27.04 4.90 -6.52
C PRO A 545 27.82 6.18 -6.20
N LYS A 546 29.10 6.15 -6.53
CA LYS A 546 30.00 7.33 -6.45
C LYS A 546 30.09 8.08 -7.78
N GLU A 547 29.31 7.65 -8.75
CA GLU A 547 29.15 8.27 -10.06
C GLU A 547 27.67 8.55 -10.29
N ASP A 548 27.39 9.72 -10.85
CA ASP A 548 26.06 10.06 -11.34
C ASP A 548 25.99 9.72 -12.82
N GLU A 549 24.95 9.05 -13.27
CA GLU A 549 24.89 8.42 -14.57
C GLU A 549 23.61 8.79 -15.32
N LEU A 550 23.71 9.00 -16.63
CA LEU A 550 22.64 9.41 -17.51
C LEU A 550 22.79 8.80 -18.91
N LEU A 551 21.67 8.34 -19.48
CA LEU A 551 21.60 8.05 -20.91
C LEU A 551 21.27 9.31 -21.68
N VAL A 552 22.10 9.66 -22.66
CA VAL A 552 21.88 10.77 -23.62
C VAL A 552 21.78 10.16 -25.01
N VAL A 553 20.76 10.53 -25.76
CA VAL A 553 20.53 10.07 -27.14
C VAL A 553 20.71 11.25 -28.09
N ASP A 554 21.82 11.26 -28.80
CA ASP A 554 22.09 12.27 -29.82
C ASP A 554 21.52 11.83 -31.17
N GLY A 555 20.30 12.28 -31.46
CA GLY A 555 19.58 12.02 -32.70
C GLY A 555 19.83 13.13 -33.71
N GLN A 556 20.23 12.76 -34.92
CA GLN A 556 20.42 13.67 -36.05
C GLN A 556 19.16 13.73 -36.91
N THR A 557 18.55 14.88 -37.06
CA THR A 557 17.43 15.12 -37.94
C THR A 557 17.89 15.29 -39.39
N ARG A 558 16.94 15.22 -40.34
CA ARG A 558 17.25 15.36 -41.78
C ARG A 558 17.78 16.74 -42.13
N ASP A 559 17.38 17.77 -41.45
CA ASP A 559 17.88 19.14 -41.58
C ASP A 559 19.21 19.42 -40.83
N GLY A 560 19.79 18.38 -40.19
CA GLY A 560 21.09 18.47 -39.51
C GLY A 560 21.05 18.96 -38.06
N ARG A 561 19.86 19.13 -37.43
CA ARG A 561 19.75 19.46 -36.01
C ARG A 561 20.04 18.21 -35.14
N SER A 562 20.66 18.46 -34.00
CA SER A 562 20.87 17.43 -32.97
C SER A 562 19.75 17.52 -31.94
N ILE A 563 19.07 16.38 -31.68
CA ILE A 563 17.94 16.30 -30.75
C ILE A 563 18.08 15.02 -29.90
N ASP A 564 17.98 15.17 -28.61
CA ASP A 564 17.82 14.03 -27.71
C ASP A 564 16.38 13.51 -27.77
N THR A 565 16.18 12.31 -28.31
CA THR A 565 14.84 11.72 -28.47
C THR A 565 14.16 11.37 -27.14
N LEU A 566 14.90 11.26 -26.03
CA LEU A 566 14.32 11.07 -24.71
C LEU A 566 13.69 12.35 -24.17
N THR A 567 14.29 13.50 -24.44
CA THR A 567 13.90 14.78 -23.84
C THR A 567 13.20 15.72 -24.82
N GLY A 568 13.39 15.52 -26.14
CA GLY A 568 12.92 16.41 -27.18
C GLY A 568 13.69 17.73 -27.25
N LYS A 569 14.84 17.84 -26.58
CA LYS A 569 15.68 19.02 -26.51
C LYS A 569 17.06 18.73 -27.10
N GLU A 570 17.89 19.74 -27.14
CA GLU A 570 19.31 19.56 -27.48
C GLU A 570 20.00 18.59 -26.51
N PRO A 571 20.84 17.66 -26.97
CA PRO A 571 21.54 16.71 -26.12
C PRO A 571 22.43 17.40 -25.10
N VAL A 572 22.21 17.13 -23.82
CA VAL A 572 23.03 17.68 -22.73
C VAL A 572 23.76 16.51 -22.05
N PHE A 573 25.10 16.58 -22.07
CA PHE A 573 25.97 15.53 -21.57
C PHE A 573 26.40 15.78 -20.11
N GLU A 574 25.51 16.31 -19.31
CA GLU A 574 25.71 16.52 -17.88
C GLU A 574 24.64 15.77 -17.09
N PRO A 575 25.01 14.84 -16.19
CA PRO A 575 24.05 14.08 -15.41
C PRO A 575 23.06 14.95 -14.60
N GLY A 576 23.51 16.07 -14.06
CA GLY A 576 22.65 17.04 -13.37
C GLY A 576 21.51 17.64 -14.20
N ALA A 577 21.59 17.58 -15.53
CA ALA A 577 20.54 18.01 -16.45
C ALA A 577 19.33 17.08 -16.48
N MET A 578 19.42 15.87 -15.96
CA MET A 578 18.31 14.90 -15.95
C MET A 578 17.06 15.42 -15.25
N ARG A 579 17.19 16.28 -14.27
CA ARG A 579 16.09 16.98 -13.61
C ARG A 579 15.26 17.85 -14.55
N GLY A 580 15.90 18.46 -15.52
CA GLY A 580 15.24 19.31 -16.51
C GLY A 580 14.50 18.53 -17.59
N THR A 581 14.70 17.22 -17.70
CA THR A 581 14.17 16.40 -18.79
C THR A 581 12.72 15.98 -18.59
N GLY A 582 12.19 16.03 -17.38
CA GLY A 582 10.84 15.55 -17.07
C GLY A 582 10.71 14.02 -17.10
N LEU A 583 11.82 13.29 -17.31
CA LEU A 583 11.86 11.83 -17.24
C LEU A 583 11.72 11.40 -15.78
N GLY A 584 10.71 10.59 -15.47
CA GLY A 584 10.46 10.08 -14.13
C GLY A 584 11.34 8.87 -13.79
N GLN A 585 11.22 8.39 -12.54
CA GLN A 585 11.95 7.22 -12.04
C GLN A 585 11.86 6.00 -12.98
N LEU A 586 10.70 5.73 -13.58
CA LEU A 586 10.53 4.56 -14.48
C LEU A 586 11.49 4.59 -15.67
N TRP A 587 11.70 5.77 -16.26
CA TRP A 587 12.69 5.94 -17.31
C TRP A 587 14.12 5.80 -16.78
N GLY A 588 14.39 6.34 -15.59
CA GLY A 588 15.70 6.21 -14.95
C GLY A 588 16.05 4.73 -14.67
N ASP A 589 15.11 3.96 -14.14
CA ASP A 589 15.29 2.52 -13.89
C ASP A 589 15.46 1.74 -15.20
N TYR A 590 14.64 2.05 -16.21
CA TYR A 590 14.69 1.39 -17.52
C TYR A 590 16.03 1.64 -18.23
N THR A 591 16.48 2.89 -18.33
CA THR A 591 17.71 3.26 -19.02
C THR A 591 18.96 2.73 -18.31
N ALA A 592 18.95 2.71 -16.98
CA ALA A 592 20.06 2.13 -16.21
C ALA A 592 20.22 0.62 -16.51
N ARG A 593 19.10 -0.11 -16.65
CA ARG A 593 19.18 -1.53 -17.04
C ARG A 593 19.60 -1.74 -18.48
N MET A 594 19.24 -0.83 -19.37
CA MET A 594 19.72 -0.91 -20.76
C MET A 594 21.25 -0.80 -20.88
N HIS A 595 21.92 -0.16 -19.92
CA HIS A 595 23.38 -0.12 -19.85
C HIS A 595 23.98 -1.44 -19.36
N ASP A 596 23.25 -2.24 -18.59
CA ASP A 596 23.71 -3.49 -18.01
C ASP A 596 23.86 -4.59 -19.08
N LYS A 597 25.00 -5.29 -19.12
CA LYS A 597 25.29 -6.34 -20.10
C LYS A 597 24.28 -7.50 -20.07
N GLU A 598 23.67 -7.74 -18.91
CA GLU A 598 22.65 -8.76 -18.73
C GLU A 598 21.41 -8.53 -19.62
N TRP A 599 21.14 -7.28 -20.02
CA TRP A 599 19.95 -6.87 -20.77
C TRP A 599 20.23 -6.48 -22.22
N ILE A 600 21.39 -6.85 -22.75
CA ILE A 600 21.83 -6.47 -24.10
C ILE A 600 20.84 -6.90 -25.21
N ASP A 601 20.16 -8.04 -25.03
CA ASP A 601 19.17 -8.57 -25.98
C ASP A 601 17.96 -7.63 -26.14
N PHE A 602 17.67 -6.80 -25.16
CA PHE A 602 16.58 -5.83 -25.19
C PHE A 602 16.98 -4.50 -25.83
N GLN A 603 18.27 -4.21 -25.95
CA GLN A 603 18.75 -2.93 -26.52
C GLN A 603 18.29 -2.75 -27.99
N ARG A 604 18.09 -3.83 -28.73
CA ARG A 604 17.61 -3.75 -30.12
C ARG A 604 16.21 -3.12 -30.18
N ALA A 605 15.28 -3.61 -29.36
CA ALA A 605 13.92 -3.08 -29.32
C ALA A 605 13.90 -1.62 -28.86
N PHE A 606 14.72 -1.29 -27.89
CA PHE A 606 14.85 0.07 -27.38
C PHE A 606 15.44 1.04 -28.43
N ARG A 607 16.47 0.63 -29.14
CA ARG A 607 17.05 1.40 -30.25
C ARG A 607 16.03 1.65 -31.36
N ASP A 608 15.28 0.62 -31.76
CA ASP A 608 14.27 0.73 -32.82
C ASP A 608 13.10 1.65 -32.37
N TYR A 609 12.77 1.67 -31.07
CA TYR A 609 11.83 2.61 -30.49
C TYR A 609 12.37 4.06 -30.55
N LEU A 610 13.61 4.32 -30.11
CA LEU A 610 14.20 5.63 -30.11
C LEU A 610 14.39 6.22 -31.52
N ALA A 611 14.56 5.38 -32.52
CA ALA A 611 14.68 5.82 -33.91
C ALA A 611 13.33 6.26 -34.51
N LYS A 612 12.21 5.79 -33.98
CA LYS A 612 10.85 6.10 -34.42
C LYS A 612 10.16 7.14 -33.54
N SER A 613 10.35 7.02 -32.25
CA SER A 613 9.71 7.88 -31.26
C SER A 613 10.51 7.84 -29.97
N GLY A 614 10.24 8.79 -29.08
CA GLY A 614 10.79 8.83 -27.73
C GLY A 614 9.82 9.56 -26.82
N PRO A 615 10.00 9.56 -25.49
CA PRO A 615 9.10 10.24 -24.57
C PRO A 615 9.01 11.74 -24.85
N GLY A 616 10.04 12.34 -25.40
CA GLY A 616 10.07 13.74 -25.81
C GLY A 616 9.96 13.98 -27.31
N TRP A 617 9.89 12.91 -28.11
CA TRP A 617 9.96 13.00 -29.56
C TRP A 617 9.05 11.98 -30.24
N ASN A 618 8.20 12.43 -31.13
CA ASN A 618 7.42 11.55 -32.02
C ASN A 618 7.96 11.68 -33.45
N GLU A 619 8.05 10.56 -34.17
CA GLU A 619 8.47 10.56 -35.58
C GLU A 619 7.61 11.53 -36.37
N LYS A 620 8.25 12.52 -36.97
CA LYS A 620 7.65 13.44 -37.93
C LYS A 620 8.16 13.11 -39.30
N THR A 621 7.35 13.40 -40.30
CA THR A 621 7.73 13.31 -41.73
C THR A 621 8.44 14.61 -42.12
N GLY A 622 9.33 14.53 -43.10
CA GLY A 622 10.06 15.70 -43.60
C GLY A 622 11.38 15.95 -42.86
N ASP A 623 11.67 17.22 -42.62
CA ASP A 623 12.99 17.69 -42.11
C ASP A 623 13.25 17.26 -40.68
N ASP A 624 12.18 17.05 -39.89
CA ASP A 624 12.25 16.57 -38.50
C ASP A 624 12.50 15.06 -38.37
N GLN A 625 12.65 14.33 -39.48
CA GLN A 625 12.89 12.89 -39.45
C GLN A 625 14.29 12.57 -38.93
N ILE A 626 14.39 11.66 -37.96
CA ILE A 626 15.69 11.15 -37.47
C ILE A 626 16.35 10.28 -38.55
N THR A 627 17.52 10.68 -39.01
CA THR A 627 18.34 9.96 -39.99
C THR A 627 19.36 9.03 -39.36
N GLY A 628 19.82 9.37 -38.16
CA GLY A 628 20.72 8.57 -37.36
C GLY A 628 20.62 8.96 -35.88
N LEU A 629 21.04 8.07 -35.01
CA LEU A 629 21.18 8.38 -33.58
C LEU A 629 22.36 7.63 -32.97
N ASP A 630 22.98 8.27 -32.00
CA ASP A 630 24.02 7.72 -31.16
C ASP A 630 23.58 7.80 -29.70
N ALA A 631 23.64 6.69 -28.99
CA ALA A 631 23.30 6.63 -27.56
C ALA A 631 24.57 6.55 -26.71
N TYR A 632 24.70 7.45 -25.75
CA TYR A 632 25.84 7.56 -24.87
C TYR A 632 25.43 7.37 -23.43
N TRP A 633 26.14 6.50 -22.72
CA TRP A 633 26.08 6.44 -21.26
C TRP A 633 27.09 7.42 -20.69
N VAL A 634 26.59 8.45 -20.06
CA VAL A 634 27.38 9.56 -19.52
C VAL A 634 27.54 9.37 -18.03
N LYS A 635 28.78 9.44 -17.53
CA LYS A 635 29.12 9.29 -16.12
C LYS A 635 29.89 10.49 -15.62
N GLN A 636 29.57 10.93 -14.43
CA GLN A 636 30.27 11.99 -13.73
C GLN A 636 30.57 11.58 -12.30
N PRO A 637 31.82 11.55 -11.87
CA PRO A 637 32.18 11.25 -10.48
C PRO A 637 31.50 12.25 -9.51
N ILE A 638 30.99 11.72 -8.40
CA ILE A 638 30.49 12.53 -7.28
C ILE A 638 31.66 12.81 -6.36
N PRO A 639 32.08 14.06 -6.19
CA PRO A 639 33.22 14.39 -5.34
C PRO A 639 32.95 14.06 -3.87
N PRO A 640 33.99 13.83 -3.07
CA PRO A 640 33.84 13.67 -1.63
C PRO A 640 33.13 14.84 -0.98
N PRO A 641 32.45 14.67 0.16
CA PRO A 641 31.77 15.73 0.86
C PRO A 641 32.70 16.93 1.12
N GLY A 642 32.22 18.15 0.78
CA GLY A 642 32.98 19.38 0.98
C GLY A 642 33.90 19.80 -0.18
N THR A 643 33.99 18.99 -1.25
CA THR A 643 34.74 19.36 -2.46
C THR A 643 33.82 19.80 -3.59
N PRO A 644 34.19 20.83 -4.39
CA PRO A 644 33.39 21.24 -5.55
C PRO A 644 33.35 20.14 -6.63
N ARG A 645 32.25 20.07 -7.37
CA ARG A 645 32.10 19.15 -8.52
C ARG A 645 32.96 19.67 -9.69
N ALA A 646 33.91 18.88 -10.16
CA ALA A 646 34.74 19.23 -11.29
C ALA A 646 33.97 19.03 -12.61
N ALA A 647 33.93 20.04 -13.47
CA ALA A 647 33.26 19.98 -14.78
C ALA A 647 33.97 19.02 -15.77
N GLU A 648 35.26 18.79 -15.58
CA GLU A 648 36.12 18.04 -16.53
C GLU A 648 36.07 16.51 -16.40
N ALA A 649 35.38 15.98 -15.39
CA ALA A 649 35.39 14.56 -15.09
C ALA A 649 34.29 13.73 -15.78
N VAL A 650 33.61 14.27 -16.81
CA VAL A 650 32.54 13.58 -17.52
C VAL A 650 33.12 12.59 -18.53
N THR A 651 32.74 11.33 -18.41
CA THR A 651 33.06 10.26 -19.37
C THR A 651 31.83 9.91 -20.19
N LYS A 652 32.03 9.55 -21.47
CA LYS A 652 30.96 9.21 -22.42
C LYS A 652 31.26 7.86 -23.04
N ASP A 653 30.48 6.87 -22.66
CA ASP A 653 30.59 5.50 -23.21
C ASP A 653 29.49 5.31 -24.27
N LYS A 654 29.91 5.09 -25.54
CA LYS A 654 28.96 4.83 -26.62
C LYS A 654 28.33 3.46 -26.46
N MET A 655 27.01 3.40 -26.29
CA MET A 655 26.28 2.13 -26.12
C MET A 655 25.89 1.50 -27.45
N PHE A 656 25.24 2.26 -28.34
CA PHE A 656 24.82 1.81 -29.66
C PHE A 656 24.59 2.97 -30.61
N SER A 657 24.53 2.64 -31.91
CA SER A 657 24.21 3.56 -33.00
C SER A 657 23.07 3.01 -33.83
N HIS A 658 22.33 3.88 -34.46
CA HIS A 658 21.35 3.56 -35.51
C HIS A 658 21.50 4.53 -36.67
N SER A 659 21.47 4.01 -37.92
CA SER A 659 21.47 4.81 -39.14
C SER A 659 20.36 4.33 -40.06
N ARG A 660 19.52 5.24 -40.53
CA ARG A 660 18.44 4.96 -41.48
C ARG A 660 19.04 4.90 -42.88
N GLY A 661 19.14 3.70 -43.44
CA GLY A 661 19.71 3.48 -44.79
C GLY A 661 21.12 2.86 -44.84
N GLY A 662 21.78 2.72 -43.69
CA GLY A 662 23.05 1.98 -43.58
C GLY A 662 22.81 0.49 -43.30
N LYS A 663 23.56 -0.39 -43.99
CA LYS A 663 23.72 -1.79 -43.55
C LYS A 663 24.13 -1.76 -42.07
N LEU A 664 23.49 -2.61 -41.27
CA LEU A 664 23.78 -2.77 -39.82
C LEU A 664 25.27 -2.64 -39.54
N GLY A 665 25.71 -1.46 -39.13
CA GLY A 665 27.06 -1.24 -38.59
C GLY A 665 27.12 -1.74 -37.17
N LEU A 666 27.01 -3.05 -36.98
CA LEU A 666 27.46 -3.69 -35.76
C LEU A 666 28.98 -3.67 -35.83
N SER A 667 29.63 -3.00 -34.90
CA SER A 667 31.07 -3.17 -34.72
C SER A 667 31.34 -4.69 -34.58
N PRO A 668 32.30 -5.26 -35.33
CA PRO A 668 32.59 -6.70 -35.32
C PRO A 668 32.90 -7.25 -33.94
N ALA A 669 33.18 -6.41 -32.97
CA ALA A 669 33.50 -6.76 -31.58
C ALA A 669 32.30 -7.16 -30.71
N THR A 670 31.04 -6.96 -31.15
CA THR A 670 29.84 -7.16 -30.34
C THR A 670 28.90 -8.28 -30.82
N LEU A 671 29.28 -9.02 -31.85
CA LEU A 671 28.58 -10.25 -32.21
C LEU A 671 29.15 -11.41 -31.38
N PRO A 672 28.45 -11.96 -30.38
CA PRO A 672 28.77 -13.31 -29.95
C PRO A 672 28.48 -14.23 -31.13
N LEU A 673 29.51 -14.82 -31.65
CA LEU A 673 29.39 -15.93 -32.57
C LEU A 673 28.53 -17.00 -31.91
N LEU A 674 27.26 -17.12 -32.34
CA LEU A 674 26.42 -18.28 -32.10
C LEU A 674 27.11 -19.49 -32.74
N ARG A 675 28.14 -20.04 -32.10
CA ARG A 675 28.53 -21.42 -32.34
C ARG A 675 27.55 -22.26 -31.51
N PRO A 676 26.80 -23.17 -32.15
CA PRO A 676 26.01 -24.12 -31.37
C PRO A 676 26.99 -24.93 -30.53
N ASP A 677 26.73 -25.04 -29.25
CA ASP A 677 27.45 -25.89 -28.33
C ASP A 677 27.30 -27.35 -28.82
N PRO A 678 28.38 -28.04 -29.22
CA PRO A 678 28.30 -29.42 -29.75
C PRO A 678 27.91 -30.44 -28.67
N ASN A 679 27.73 -30.04 -27.41
CA ASN A 679 27.44 -30.93 -26.28
C ASN A 679 26.01 -30.83 -25.72
N GLN A 680 25.10 -30.06 -26.32
CA GLN A 680 23.68 -30.12 -25.96
C GLN A 680 23.02 -31.35 -26.57
N LYS A 681 23.18 -32.51 -25.93
CA LYS A 681 22.33 -33.67 -26.16
C LYS A 681 20.90 -33.37 -25.65
N ARG A 682 19.93 -33.71 -26.50
CA ARG A 682 18.45 -33.55 -26.38
C ARG A 682 17.88 -33.98 -25.06
#